data_6f623fdeae13faa8a774346daa872376
#
_entry.id   6f623fdeae13faa8a774346daa872376
#
_cell.length_a   1.000
_cell.length_b   1.000
_cell.length_c   1.000
_cell.angle_alpha   90.00
_cell.angle_beta   90.00
_cell.angle_gamma   90.00
#
_symmetry.space_group_name_H-M   'P 1'
#
loop_
_entity.id
_entity.type
_entity.pdbx_description
1 polymer ?
#
loop_
_entity_poly.entity_id
_entity_poly.type
_entity_poly.pdbx_seq_one_letter_code
_entity_poly.pdbx_strand_id
1 'polypeptide(L)'
;MASTHEPHLHLEIGHILFLDIVGYSKLMADEQRGLLQDLKDVVRHTNQFRAAEAEGKLTRLPTGDGMVLVFSNNPEAPVECALEIARELRAHPTLKLRMGIHSGPVNPVADVNDQTNLAGAGINVAQRVVSCGDAGHILLSKHFAEDLEQYAHWRPYLHDIGEVEVKHGVRLSLVSLHDDELGNAQLPEKIARTHSAYRRKVGLIAGLVLLGLVGVTYWSLRYKQSHKLAEAAASIPAKSIAVLPFENRSSDQENVYFTDSIQDEILTRLSKIADLKVISRTSTQQYKSRPEKLSVIARQLGVTHVLEGSVQKSADSVRVNVQLIRAATDSHVWAETFDRKLSDIFLVENEIAKTIADQLRAKITGQEEQAITIRPTENLEAYDAYLRGLAYTLKPGNTTADALGAQKYLREAVRLDPKFALGWALLSYTDSVGYLTTGLQPTAALREEARQAAETAISLHPDLGEARLALGEYHYACLKEYETAVRYFEQARRLLPNSSRIPEVLAYVARRQGQWDRSDSYFNEAERLDPRNLKVMTEHANLYGSRRHFPEALRKSDEILNIIPDDLNTLAFQVGIAQAQGDLRRASALLARLRPSASDTEVIFTEIYQSILERRPMEITSSLREALAAGDPTVANFAGELRFWLGWAKQMAADHSAAEQNWRQGREEVESLLKNQPENDMLIGDLALINMALGDKAQALTLAERAMAANPIEKDAMSGPGGIEVFARVAAQTGERDRAIAALRKLLSIPYSGPVGMPLTPALLRLDPMFDPLRNDREFQTLASSTTN
;
A
#
# COMPACT_ATOMS: atom_id res chain seq x y z
N MET A 1 -1.17 -36.70 29.33
CA MET A 1 -0.61 -36.86 27.98
C MET A 1 -1.76 -36.73 26.98
N ALA A 2 -1.95 -35.59 26.41
CA ALA A 2 -2.85 -35.38 25.30
C ALA A 2 -2.06 -34.58 24.27
N SER A 3 -1.75 -35.23 23.15
CA SER A 3 -1.06 -34.64 22.01
C SER A 3 -2.02 -33.73 21.28
N THR A 4 -1.75 -32.45 21.32
CA THR A 4 -2.40 -31.47 20.46
C THR A 4 -1.79 -31.59 19.05
N HIS A 5 -2.53 -32.19 18.13
CA HIS A 5 -2.24 -32.10 16.70
C HIS A 5 -2.60 -30.69 16.23
N GLU A 6 -1.60 -29.92 15.84
CA GLU A 6 -1.80 -28.73 15.00
C GLU A 6 -2.35 -29.17 13.62
N PRO A 7 -3.33 -28.46 13.06
CA PRO A 7 -3.82 -28.76 11.71
C PRO A 7 -2.77 -28.28 10.69
N HIS A 8 -2.11 -29.23 10.04
CA HIS A 8 -1.37 -28.95 8.80
C HIS A 8 -2.36 -28.35 7.79
N LEU A 9 -2.09 -27.15 7.30
CA LEU A 9 -2.78 -26.55 6.16
C LEU A 9 -2.56 -27.45 4.93
N HIS A 10 -3.52 -28.33 4.64
CA HIS A 10 -3.55 -29.08 3.40
C HIS A 10 -4.09 -28.16 2.30
N LEU A 11 -3.18 -27.62 1.47
CA LEU A 11 -3.53 -27.02 0.19
C LEU A 11 -3.98 -28.16 -0.75
N GLU A 12 -5.28 -28.19 -1.08
CA GLU A 12 -5.82 -29.11 -2.06
C GLU A 12 -6.11 -28.35 -3.37
N ILE A 13 -5.93 -29.02 -4.50
CA ILE A 13 -6.37 -28.48 -5.80
C ILE A 13 -7.83 -28.86 -5.98
N GLY A 14 -8.69 -27.86 -5.96
CA GLY A 14 -10.11 -28.01 -6.28
C GLY A 14 -10.39 -27.73 -7.77
N HIS A 15 -11.27 -28.50 -8.37
CA HIS A 15 -11.81 -28.26 -9.70
C HIS A 15 -13.16 -27.56 -9.55
N ILE A 16 -13.21 -26.29 -9.90
CA ILE A 16 -14.28 -25.36 -9.51
C ILE A 16 -15.20 -25.10 -10.71
N LEU A 17 -16.48 -25.33 -10.50
CA LEU A 17 -17.55 -24.88 -11.39
C LEU A 17 -18.32 -23.74 -10.70
N PHE A 18 -18.21 -22.55 -11.23
CA PHE A 18 -18.92 -21.37 -10.77
C PHE A 18 -20.17 -21.15 -11.62
N LEU A 19 -21.32 -21.05 -11.00
CA LEU A 19 -22.62 -20.86 -11.59
C LEU A 19 -23.20 -19.50 -11.18
N ASP A 20 -23.63 -18.67 -12.11
CA ASP A 20 -24.10 -17.32 -11.89
C ASP A 20 -25.37 -17.02 -12.71
N ILE A 21 -26.44 -16.55 -12.06
CA ILE A 21 -27.72 -16.21 -12.71
C ILE A 21 -27.63 -14.83 -13.35
N VAL A 22 -27.73 -14.77 -14.66
CA VAL A 22 -27.64 -13.53 -15.42
C VAL A 22 -28.84 -12.62 -15.15
N GLY A 23 -28.54 -11.40 -14.65
CA GLY A 23 -29.56 -10.39 -14.38
C GLY A 23 -30.26 -10.51 -13.02
N TYR A 24 -29.80 -11.39 -12.13
CA TYR A 24 -30.39 -11.66 -10.81
C TYR A 24 -30.67 -10.40 -9.98
N SER A 25 -29.74 -9.45 -9.92
CA SER A 25 -29.87 -8.21 -9.14
C SER A 25 -30.97 -7.24 -9.64
N LYS A 26 -31.57 -7.50 -10.82
CA LYS A 26 -32.63 -6.68 -11.40
C LYS A 26 -34.03 -7.23 -11.10
N LEU A 27 -34.12 -8.39 -10.47
CA LEU A 27 -35.34 -9.13 -10.21
C LEU A 27 -35.93 -8.76 -8.84
N MET A 28 -37.24 -8.95 -8.69
CA MET A 28 -37.93 -8.78 -7.39
C MET A 28 -37.56 -9.93 -6.45
N ALA A 29 -37.66 -9.72 -5.14
CA ALA A 29 -37.21 -10.69 -4.13
C ALA A 29 -37.85 -12.07 -4.24
N ASP A 30 -39.13 -12.14 -4.64
CA ASP A 30 -39.82 -13.43 -4.84
C ASP A 30 -39.35 -14.15 -6.07
N GLU A 31 -39.08 -13.45 -7.17
CA GLU A 31 -38.50 -14.00 -8.39
C GLU A 31 -37.06 -14.51 -8.14
N GLN A 32 -36.26 -13.76 -7.38
CA GLN A 32 -34.92 -14.17 -6.97
C GLN A 32 -34.95 -15.50 -6.21
N ARG A 33 -35.90 -15.65 -5.28
CA ARG A 33 -36.06 -16.88 -4.48
C ARG A 33 -36.47 -18.05 -5.35
N GLY A 34 -37.40 -17.85 -6.31
CA GLY A 34 -37.84 -18.86 -7.28
C GLY A 34 -36.66 -19.36 -8.12
N LEU A 35 -35.91 -18.47 -8.75
CA LEU A 35 -34.78 -18.84 -9.62
C LEU A 35 -33.64 -19.54 -8.87
N LEU A 36 -33.40 -19.17 -7.60
CA LEU A 36 -32.40 -19.89 -6.79
C LEU A 36 -32.88 -21.31 -6.43
N GLN A 37 -34.17 -21.52 -6.27
CA GLN A 37 -34.73 -22.86 -6.06
C GLN A 37 -34.62 -23.69 -7.35
N ASP A 38 -35.01 -23.13 -8.50
CA ASP A 38 -34.87 -23.78 -9.81
C ASP A 38 -33.41 -24.16 -10.09
N LEU A 39 -32.45 -23.25 -9.77
CA LEU A 39 -31.01 -23.53 -9.90
C LEU A 39 -30.60 -24.74 -9.05
N LYS A 40 -31.04 -24.79 -7.79
CA LYS A 40 -30.73 -25.90 -6.88
C LYS A 40 -31.28 -27.22 -7.42
N ASP A 41 -32.48 -27.19 -7.95
CA ASP A 41 -33.14 -28.37 -8.45
C ASP A 41 -32.45 -28.85 -9.74
N VAL A 42 -32.16 -27.99 -10.71
CA VAL A 42 -31.38 -28.30 -11.89
C VAL A 42 -30.05 -28.94 -11.55
N VAL A 43 -29.28 -28.32 -10.64
CA VAL A 43 -27.95 -28.82 -10.27
C VAL A 43 -28.02 -30.19 -9.59
N ARG A 44 -29.00 -30.38 -8.67
CA ARG A 44 -29.18 -31.68 -7.99
C ARG A 44 -29.62 -32.80 -8.88
N HIS A 45 -30.22 -32.52 -10.04
CA HIS A 45 -30.64 -33.53 -10.97
C HIS A 45 -29.49 -34.06 -11.82
N THR A 46 -28.34 -33.38 -11.88
CA THR A 46 -27.18 -33.86 -12.66
C THR A 46 -26.55 -35.13 -12.03
N ASN A 47 -26.08 -36.03 -12.90
CA ASN A 47 -25.47 -37.27 -12.46
C ASN A 47 -24.12 -37.03 -11.78
N GLN A 48 -23.34 -36.09 -12.32
CA GLN A 48 -22.01 -35.73 -11.75
C GLN A 48 -22.11 -35.11 -10.35
N PHE A 49 -23.13 -34.27 -10.12
CA PHE A 49 -23.37 -33.75 -8.80
C PHE A 49 -23.69 -34.87 -7.80
N ARG A 50 -24.62 -35.77 -8.15
CA ARG A 50 -25.05 -36.87 -7.29
C ARG A 50 -23.92 -37.88 -7.01
N ALA A 51 -23.14 -38.20 -8.03
CA ALA A 51 -21.99 -39.09 -7.85
C ALA A 51 -20.92 -38.49 -6.91
N ALA A 52 -20.52 -37.25 -7.16
CA ALA A 52 -19.54 -36.55 -6.34
C ALA A 52 -20.02 -36.30 -4.90
N GLU A 53 -21.32 -36.02 -4.71
CA GLU A 53 -21.92 -35.88 -3.38
C GLU A 53 -21.93 -37.19 -2.61
N ALA A 54 -22.31 -38.29 -3.26
CA ALA A 54 -22.34 -39.64 -2.65
C ALA A 54 -20.94 -40.12 -2.24
N GLU A 55 -19.91 -39.74 -2.98
CA GLU A 55 -18.51 -40.06 -2.69
C GLU A 55 -17.87 -39.12 -1.66
N GLY A 56 -18.58 -38.07 -1.20
CA GLY A 56 -18.03 -37.05 -0.30
C GLY A 56 -16.95 -36.17 -0.95
N LYS A 57 -16.91 -36.08 -2.29
CA LYS A 57 -15.91 -35.34 -3.08
C LYS A 57 -16.43 -34.02 -3.64
N LEU A 58 -17.56 -33.53 -3.13
CA LEU A 58 -18.18 -32.28 -3.55
C LEU A 58 -18.40 -31.32 -2.40
N THR A 59 -17.84 -30.11 -2.54
CA THR A 59 -18.16 -29.00 -1.63
C THR A 59 -19.00 -27.96 -2.36
N ARG A 60 -20.03 -27.44 -1.70
CA ARG A 60 -20.99 -26.47 -2.25
C ARG A 60 -20.91 -25.15 -1.50
N LEU A 61 -20.77 -24.05 -2.22
CA LEU A 61 -20.69 -22.70 -1.67
C LEU A 61 -21.78 -21.82 -2.30
N PRO A 62 -22.76 -21.34 -1.55
CA PRO A 62 -23.75 -20.38 -2.07
C PRO A 62 -23.10 -19.01 -2.27
N THR A 63 -23.42 -18.32 -3.37
CA THR A 63 -22.86 -16.99 -3.71
C THR A 63 -23.90 -15.87 -3.77
N GLY A 64 -25.08 -16.10 -3.23
CA GLY A 64 -26.14 -15.07 -3.26
C GLY A 64 -26.93 -15.04 -4.57
N ASP A 65 -26.30 -14.92 -5.70
CA ASP A 65 -26.86 -14.93 -7.07
C ASP A 65 -26.52 -16.20 -7.87
N GLY A 66 -25.97 -17.22 -7.20
CA GLY A 66 -25.56 -18.47 -7.81
C GLY A 66 -25.03 -19.47 -6.82
N MET A 67 -24.11 -20.30 -7.27
CA MET A 67 -23.37 -21.24 -6.41
C MET A 67 -22.02 -21.64 -7.00
N VAL A 68 -21.15 -22.12 -6.14
CA VAL A 68 -19.88 -22.74 -6.53
C VAL A 68 -19.91 -24.21 -6.15
N LEU A 69 -19.53 -25.05 -7.06
CA LEU A 69 -19.31 -26.48 -6.88
C LEU A 69 -17.80 -26.73 -6.97
N VAL A 70 -17.23 -27.33 -5.94
CA VAL A 70 -15.81 -27.68 -5.91
C VAL A 70 -15.70 -29.19 -5.87
N PHE A 71 -15.13 -29.78 -6.91
CA PHE A 71 -14.90 -31.21 -7.07
C PHE A 71 -13.46 -31.52 -6.68
N SER A 72 -13.27 -32.59 -5.90
CA SER A 72 -11.94 -33.09 -5.54
C SER A 72 -11.56 -34.27 -6.43
N ASN A 73 -10.31 -34.30 -6.90
CA ASN A 73 -9.69 -35.44 -7.58
C ASN A 73 -10.21 -35.86 -8.97
N ASN A 74 -11.12 -35.09 -9.59
CA ASN A 74 -11.55 -35.37 -10.96
C ASN A 74 -11.71 -34.08 -11.78
N PRO A 75 -10.77 -33.73 -12.68
CA PRO A 75 -10.85 -32.54 -13.51
C PRO A 75 -11.96 -32.55 -14.56
N GLU A 76 -12.47 -33.70 -14.96
CA GLU A 76 -13.57 -33.77 -15.94
C GLU A 76 -14.95 -33.52 -15.28
N ALA A 77 -15.10 -33.82 -13.99
CA ALA A 77 -16.39 -33.72 -13.31
C ALA A 77 -17.06 -32.32 -13.38
N PRO A 78 -16.38 -31.18 -13.22
CA PRO A 78 -17.01 -29.86 -13.37
C PRO A 78 -17.47 -29.59 -14.81
N VAL A 79 -16.79 -30.15 -15.82
CA VAL A 79 -17.12 -30.00 -17.24
C VAL A 79 -18.36 -30.79 -17.58
N GLU A 80 -18.38 -32.07 -17.22
CA GLU A 80 -19.52 -32.95 -17.42
C GLU A 80 -20.75 -32.42 -16.66
N CYS A 81 -20.61 -31.97 -15.44
CA CYS A 81 -21.65 -31.32 -14.65
C CYS A 81 -22.21 -30.06 -15.35
N ALA A 82 -21.33 -29.21 -15.90
CA ALA A 82 -21.73 -28.00 -16.61
C ALA A 82 -22.53 -28.32 -17.89
N LEU A 83 -22.15 -29.38 -18.64
CA LEU A 83 -22.88 -29.84 -19.81
C LEU A 83 -24.21 -30.47 -19.43
N GLU A 84 -24.30 -31.25 -18.36
CA GLU A 84 -25.57 -31.78 -17.84
C GLU A 84 -26.51 -30.62 -17.41
N ILE A 85 -26.01 -29.61 -16.71
CA ILE A 85 -26.76 -28.40 -16.34
C ILE A 85 -27.26 -27.70 -17.62
N ALA A 86 -26.39 -27.51 -18.63
CA ALA A 86 -26.78 -26.88 -19.90
C ALA A 86 -27.91 -27.62 -20.64
N ARG A 87 -27.96 -28.96 -20.54
CA ARG A 87 -29.09 -29.77 -21.08
C ARG A 87 -30.38 -29.52 -20.29
N GLU A 88 -30.34 -29.57 -18.97
CA GLU A 88 -31.50 -29.36 -18.08
C GLU A 88 -32.08 -27.95 -18.23
N LEU A 89 -31.24 -26.93 -18.46
CA LEU A 89 -31.67 -25.57 -18.71
C LEU A 89 -32.60 -25.39 -19.92
N ARG A 90 -32.61 -26.33 -20.86
CA ARG A 90 -33.57 -26.31 -21.97
C ARG A 90 -35.02 -26.43 -21.51
N ALA A 91 -35.25 -27.14 -20.39
CA ALA A 91 -36.57 -27.25 -19.75
C ALA A 91 -36.92 -26.04 -18.86
N HIS A 92 -35.93 -25.18 -18.55
CA HIS A 92 -36.07 -24.02 -17.67
C HIS A 92 -35.70 -22.69 -18.35
N PRO A 93 -36.45 -22.21 -19.36
CA PRO A 93 -36.06 -21.06 -20.20
C PRO A 93 -35.99 -19.72 -19.48
N THR A 94 -36.56 -19.64 -18.30
CA THR A 94 -36.51 -18.45 -17.42
C THR A 94 -35.18 -18.37 -16.63
N LEU A 95 -34.51 -19.50 -16.38
CA LEU A 95 -33.26 -19.58 -15.64
C LEU A 95 -32.09 -19.39 -16.61
N LYS A 96 -31.58 -18.16 -16.69
CA LYS A 96 -30.43 -17.81 -17.54
C LYS A 96 -29.14 -17.90 -16.73
N LEU A 97 -28.35 -18.94 -16.99
CA LEU A 97 -27.06 -19.15 -16.33
C LEU A 97 -25.88 -18.81 -17.24
N ARG A 98 -24.78 -18.41 -16.64
CA ARG A 98 -23.44 -18.46 -17.19
C ARG A 98 -22.57 -19.28 -16.24
N MET A 99 -21.61 -20.00 -16.81
CA MET A 99 -20.78 -20.96 -16.08
C MET A 99 -19.30 -20.66 -16.29
N GLY A 100 -18.49 -20.81 -15.24
CA GLY A 100 -17.05 -20.60 -15.31
C GLY A 100 -16.31 -21.73 -14.61
N ILE A 101 -15.29 -22.30 -15.28
CA ILE A 101 -14.54 -23.46 -14.78
C ILE A 101 -13.05 -23.10 -14.65
N HIS A 102 -12.48 -23.50 -13.52
CA HIS A 102 -11.04 -23.33 -13.24
C HIS A 102 -10.57 -24.38 -12.22
N SER A 103 -9.30 -24.77 -12.31
CA SER A 103 -8.62 -25.57 -11.28
C SER A 103 -7.60 -24.72 -10.54
N GLY A 104 -7.63 -24.79 -9.21
CA GLY A 104 -6.71 -24.02 -8.42
C GLY A 104 -6.76 -24.34 -6.93
N PRO A 105 -5.86 -23.77 -6.14
CA PRO A 105 -5.75 -24.06 -4.72
C PRO A 105 -6.98 -23.58 -3.95
N VAL A 106 -7.49 -24.47 -3.09
CA VAL A 106 -8.58 -24.23 -2.15
C VAL A 106 -8.18 -24.71 -0.76
N ASN A 107 -8.64 -24.00 0.26
CA ASN A 107 -8.37 -24.30 1.66
C ASN A 107 -9.69 -24.42 2.41
N PRO A 108 -9.87 -25.44 3.28
CA PRO A 108 -10.99 -25.46 4.21
C PRO A 108 -10.83 -24.33 5.24
N VAL A 109 -11.90 -23.57 5.43
CA VAL A 109 -11.99 -22.47 6.40
C VAL A 109 -13.28 -22.67 7.19
N ALA A 110 -13.21 -22.60 8.51
CA ALA A 110 -14.42 -22.57 9.35
C ALA A 110 -15.12 -21.22 9.17
N ASP A 111 -16.42 -21.24 8.87
CA ASP A 111 -17.23 -20.02 8.87
C ASP A 111 -17.65 -19.62 10.30
N VAL A 112 -18.34 -18.48 10.44
CA VAL A 112 -18.81 -17.96 11.72
C VAL A 112 -19.84 -18.86 12.44
N ASN A 113 -20.30 -19.95 11.78
CA ASN A 113 -21.23 -20.95 12.33
C ASN A 113 -20.53 -22.31 12.50
N ASP A 114 -19.20 -22.35 12.56
CA ASP A 114 -18.38 -23.57 12.67
C ASP A 114 -18.64 -24.62 11.55
N GLN A 115 -19.18 -24.18 10.39
CA GLN A 115 -19.30 -25.04 9.24
C GLN A 115 -18.06 -24.95 8.38
N THR A 116 -17.57 -26.12 7.93
CA THR A 116 -16.41 -26.17 7.00
C THR A 116 -16.80 -25.56 5.67
N ASN A 117 -16.20 -24.43 5.34
CA ASN A 117 -16.33 -23.72 4.08
C ASN A 117 -15.01 -23.82 3.30
N LEU A 118 -14.99 -23.48 2.01
CA LEU A 118 -13.76 -23.41 1.22
C LEU A 118 -13.49 -21.97 0.79
N ALA A 119 -12.24 -21.54 0.94
CA ALA A 119 -11.74 -20.30 0.38
C ALA A 119 -10.46 -20.58 -0.42
N GLY A 120 -10.09 -19.71 -1.36
CA GLY A 120 -8.83 -19.86 -2.08
C GLY A 120 -8.77 -19.10 -3.40
N ALA A 121 -7.55 -18.93 -3.90
CA ALA A 121 -7.30 -18.25 -5.15
C ALA A 121 -8.02 -18.89 -6.34
N GLY A 122 -8.21 -20.23 -6.33
CA GLY A 122 -8.94 -20.96 -7.37
C GLY A 122 -10.38 -20.47 -7.52
N ILE A 123 -11.11 -20.24 -6.42
CA ILE A 123 -12.50 -19.76 -6.45
C ILE A 123 -12.57 -18.35 -7.03
N ASN A 124 -11.63 -17.47 -6.67
CA ASN A 124 -11.57 -16.11 -7.18
C ASN A 124 -11.31 -16.07 -8.70
N VAL A 125 -10.47 -16.96 -9.22
CA VAL A 125 -10.23 -17.05 -10.66
C VAL A 125 -11.47 -17.58 -11.38
N ALA A 126 -12.13 -18.63 -10.88
CA ALA A 126 -13.37 -19.15 -11.44
C ALA A 126 -14.48 -18.07 -11.50
N GLN A 127 -14.58 -17.22 -10.47
CA GLN A 127 -15.48 -16.07 -10.43
C GLN A 127 -15.17 -15.04 -11.53
N ARG A 128 -13.90 -14.80 -11.79
CA ARG A 128 -13.49 -13.89 -12.88
C ARG A 128 -13.80 -14.49 -14.24
N VAL A 129 -13.57 -15.79 -14.42
CA VAL A 129 -13.90 -16.51 -15.66
C VAL A 129 -15.39 -16.41 -15.96
N VAL A 130 -16.28 -16.74 -15.00
CA VAL A 130 -17.74 -16.68 -15.22
C VAL A 130 -18.22 -15.27 -15.51
N SER A 131 -17.58 -14.24 -14.92
CA SER A 131 -17.95 -12.83 -15.13
C SER A 131 -17.72 -12.31 -16.54
N CYS A 132 -16.96 -13.04 -17.37
CA CYS A 132 -16.70 -12.71 -18.77
C CYS A 132 -17.78 -13.22 -19.72
N GLY A 133 -18.59 -14.20 -19.31
CA GLY A 133 -19.64 -14.80 -20.10
C GLY A 133 -20.97 -14.06 -20.04
N ASP A 134 -21.80 -14.31 -21.07
CA ASP A 134 -23.22 -13.98 -21.09
C ASP A 134 -24.06 -15.27 -20.89
N ALA A 135 -25.37 -15.17 -20.90
CA ALA A 135 -26.25 -16.32 -20.70
C ALA A 135 -25.93 -17.46 -21.70
N GLY A 136 -25.82 -18.66 -21.16
CA GLY A 136 -25.53 -19.87 -21.91
C GLY A 136 -24.05 -20.15 -22.14
N HIS A 137 -23.13 -19.23 -21.80
CA HIS A 137 -21.72 -19.51 -21.95
C HIS A 137 -21.21 -20.45 -20.86
N ILE A 138 -20.33 -21.35 -21.24
CA ILE A 138 -19.50 -22.19 -20.38
C ILE A 138 -18.05 -21.81 -20.69
N LEU A 139 -17.42 -21.01 -19.82
CA LEU A 139 -16.07 -20.51 -20.02
C LEU A 139 -15.08 -21.25 -19.14
N LEU A 140 -13.92 -21.54 -19.69
CA LEU A 140 -12.79 -22.14 -18.97
C LEU A 140 -11.61 -21.17 -18.94
N SER A 141 -10.84 -21.20 -17.86
CA SER A 141 -9.51 -20.60 -17.90
C SER A 141 -8.62 -21.40 -18.86
N LYS A 142 -7.71 -20.73 -19.56
CA LYS A 142 -6.79 -21.38 -20.51
C LYS A 142 -6.00 -22.51 -19.85
N HIS A 143 -5.51 -22.28 -18.63
CA HIS A 143 -4.78 -23.29 -17.86
C HIS A 143 -5.60 -24.57 -17.65
N PHE A 144 -6.88 -24.43 -17.29
CA PHE A 144 -7.75 -25.59 -17.11
C PHE A 144 -8.09 -26.27 -18.45
N ALA A 145 -8.26 -25.50 -19.51
CA ALA A 145 -8.50 -26.03 -20.84
C ALA A 145 -7.29 -26.82 -21.38
N GLU A 146 -6.06 -26.39 -21.10
CA GLU A 146 -4.83 -27.09 -21.44
C GLU A 146 -4.70 -28.45 -20.75
N ASP A 147 -5.18 -28.56 -19.51
CA ASP A 147 -5.27 -29.86 -18.83
C ASP A 147 -6.30 -30.79 -19.51
N LEU A 148 -7.44 -30.26 -19.93
CA LEU A 148 -8.47 -31.02 -20.65
C LEU A 148 -8.05 -31.40 -22.05
N GLU A 149 -7.27 -30.62 -22.75
CA GLU A 149 -6.73 -30.92 -24.08
C GLU A 149 -5.89 -32.20 -24.12
N GLN A 150 -5.40 -32.67 -22.99
CA GLN A 150 -4.72 -33.95 -22.85
C GLN A 150 -5.67 -35.15 -23.10
N TYR A 151 -6.98 -34.97 -22.90
CA TYR A 151 -8.02 -35.95 -23.19
C TYR A 151 -8.59 -35.68 -24.58
N ALA A 152 -8.30 -36.58 -25.54
CA ALA A 152 -8.60 -36.38 -26.96
C ALA A 152 -10.07 -36.08 -27.25
N HIS A 153 -10.99 -36.58 -26.44
CA HIS A 153 -12.44 -36.41 -26.62
C HIS A 153 -12.95 -35.00 -26.29
N TRP A 154 -12.20 -34.19 -25.49
CA TRP A 154 -12.60 -32.81 -25.18
C TRP A 154 -12.20 -31.80 -26.25
N ARG A 155 -11.16 -32.08 -27.05
CA ARG A 155 -10.61 -31.14 -28.04
C ARG A 155 -11.63 -30.53 -29.00
N PRO A 156 -12.64 -31.27 -29.49
CA PRO A 156 -13.63 -30.71 -30.42
C PRO A 156 -14.54 -29.65 -29.78
N TYR A 157 -14.66 -29.62 -28.46
CA TYR A 157 -15.54 -28.74 -27.71
C TYR A 157 -14.85 -27.47 -27.16
N LEU A 158 -13.52 -27.40 -27.27
CA LEU A 158 -12.69 -26.31 -26.70
C LEU A 158 -12.37 -25.29 -27.79
N HIS A 159 -12.88 -24.08 -27.63
CA HIS A 159 -12.72 -23.01 -28.62
C HIS A 159 -12.02 -21.81 -27.95
N ASP A 160 -10.79 -21.48 -28.35
CA ASP A 160 -10.03 -20.35 -27.82
C ASP A 160 -10.71 -19.02 -28.20
N ILE A 161 -11.06 -18.22 -27.24
CA ILE A 161 -11.69 -16.90 -27.44
C ILE A 161 -10.75 -15.73 -27.12
N GLY A 162 -9.48 -16.02 -26.79
CA GLY A 162 -8.41 -15.05 -26.62
C GLY A 162 -8.31 -14.46 -25.20
N GLU A 163 -7.53 -13.39 -25.09
CA GLU A 163 -7.31 -12.68 -23.85
C GLU A 163 -8.37 -11.61 -23.59
N VAL A 164 -8.82 -11.54 -22.34
CA VAL A 164 -9.78 -10.55 -21.85
C VAL A 164 -9.21 -9.86 -20.64
N GLU A 165 -9.30 -8.54 -20.63
CA GLU A 165 -8.99 -7.75 -19.44
C GLU A 165 -10.22 -7.74 -18.52
N VAL A 166 -10.06 -8.30 -17.32
CA VAL A 166 -11.09 -8.33 -16.28
C VAL A 166 -10.82 -7.22 -15.25
N LYS A 167 -11.77 -7.03 -14.32
CA LYS A 167 -11.65 -6.05 -13.23
C LYS A 167 -10.26 -6.12 -12.61
N HIS A 168 -9.66 -4.94 -12.37
CA HIS A 168 -8.31 -4.74 -11.82
C HIS A 168 -7.15 -4.99 -12.81
N GLY A 169 -7.38 -4.87 -14.13
CA GLY A 169 -6.32 -4.96 -15.14
C GLY A 169 -5.71 -6.37 -15.32
N VAL A 170 -6.32 -7.38 -14.72
CA VAL A 170 -5.84 -8.76 -14.85
C VAL A 170 -6.26 -9.29 -16.22
N ARG A 171 -5.31 -9.79 -17.00
CA ARG A 171 -5.58 -10.46 -18.27
C ARG A 171 -5.78 -11.94 -18.04
N LEU A 172 -6.91 -12.45 -18.54
CA LEU A 172 -7.25 -13.88 -18.52
C LEU A 172 -7.41 -14.37 -19.94
N SER A 173 -6.68 -15.42 -20.31
CA SER A 173 -6.91 -16.17 -21.53
C SER A 173 -8.02 -17.16 -21.28
N LEU A 174 -9.06 -17.13 -22.12
CA LEU A 174 -10.28 -17.87 -21.95
C LEU A 174 -10.54 -18.80 -23.12
N VAL A 175 -11.18 -19.93 -22.82
CA VAL A 175 -11.64 -20.92 -23.76
C VAL A 175 -13.15 -21.08 -23.56
N SER A 176 -13.94 -21.11 -24.64
CA SER A 176 -15.37 -21.42 -24.61
C SER A 176 -15.58 -22.90 -24.83
N LEU A 177 -16.42 -23.52 -24.02
CA LEU A 177 -16.86 -24.90 -24.18
C LEU A 177 -18.24 -24.89 -24.78
N HIS A 178 -18.37 -25.37 -25.98
CA HIS A 178 -19.64 -25.54 -26.70
C HIS A 178 -19.53 -26.57 -27.82
N ASP A 179 -20.67 -27.12 -28.25
CA ASP A 179 -20.86 -27.89 -29.48
C ASP A 179 -22.04 -27.30 -30.27
N ASP A 180 -22.55 -28.06 -31.27
CA ASP A 180 -23.68 -27.63 -32.08
C ASP A 180 -25.00 -27.58 -31.28
N GLU A 181 -25.06 -28.21 -30.11
CA GLU A 181 -26.28 -28.37 -29.31
C GLU A 181 -26.21 -27.68 -27.95
N LEU A 182 -25.06 -27.62 -27.31
CA LEU A 182 -24.86 -27.16 -25.91
C LEU A 182 -23.82 -26.06 -25.84
N GLY A 183 -24.04 -25.13 -24.88
CA GLY A 183 -23.19 -23.96 -24.73
C GLY A 183 -23.62 -22.82 -25.67
N ASN A 184 -22.88 -21.73 -25.64
CA ASN A 184 -23.12 -20.55 -26.49
C ASN A 184 -21.90 -20.32 -27.38
N ALA A 185 -22.09 -20.54 -28.70
CA ALA A 185 -21.02 -20.37 -29.68
C ALA A 185 -20.72 -18.91 -30.04
N GLN A 186 -21.54 -17.95 -29.60
CA GLN A 186 -21.29 -16.54 -29.86
C GLN A 186 -20.16 -16.03 -28.97
N LEU A 187 -19.39 -15.08 -29.46
CA LEU A 187 -18.40 -14.41 -28.59
C LEU A 187 -19.11 -13.56 -27.52
N PRO A 188 -18.72 -13.66 -26.24
CA PRO A 188 -19.31 -12.84 -25.21
C PRO A 188 -19.26 -11.35 -25.57
N GLU A 189 -20.35 -10.60 -25.28
CA GLU A 189 -20.47 -9.18 -25.66
C GLU A 189 -19.29 -8.33 -25.18
N LYS A 190 -18.74 -8.63 -24.04
CA LYS A 190 -17.57 -7.92 -23.51
C LYS A 190 -16.36 -8.07 -24.42
N ILE A 191 -16.19 -9.23 -25.03
CA ILE A 191 -15.08 -9.54 -25.94
C ILE A 191 -15.36 -8.98 -27.33
N ALA A 192 -16.59 -9.12 -27.80
CA ALA A 192 -17.02 -8.60 -29.10
C ALA A 192 -16.91 -7.08 -29.23
N ARG A 193 -17.17 -6.33 -28.14
CA ARG A 193 -17.02 -4.85 -28.10
C ARG A 193 -15.57 -4.42 -28.24
N THR A 194 -14.62 -5.16 -27.69
CA THR A 194 -13.18 -4.89 -27.81
C THR A 194 -12.70 -5.08 -29.27
N HIS A 195 -13.22 -6.10 -29.96
CA HIS A 195 -12.88 -6.39 -31.36
C HIS A 195 -13.54 -5.44 -32.36
N SER A 196 -14.76 -4.94 -32.08
CA SER A 196 -15.48 -4.03 -33.00
C SER A 196 -14.93 -2.60 -32.98
N ALA A 197 -14.37 -2.16 -31.84
CA ALA A 197 -13.69 -0.88 -31.73
C ALA A 197 -12.41 -0.84 -32.58
N TYR A 198 -11.78 -1.98 -32.80
CA TYR A 198 -10.58 -2.09 -33.64
C TYR A 198 -10.90 -1.97 -35.15
N ARG A 199 -12.00 -2.55 -35.61
CA ARG A 199 -12.40 -2.50 -37.04
C ARG A 199 -12.89 -1.13 -37.51
N ARG A 200 -13.51 -0.30 -36.66
CA ARG A 200 -13.94 1.06 -37.00
C ARG A 200 -12.78 2.05 -37.12
N LYS A 201 -11.64 1.79 -36.44
CA LYS A 201 -10.45 2.64 -36.53
C LYS A 201 -9.64 2.42 -37.81
N VAL A 202 -9.76 1.30 -38.47
CA VAL A 202 -9.02 0.96 -39.70
C VAL A 202 -9.56 1.73 -40.94
N GLY A 203 -10.83 2.10 -40.95
CA GLY A 203 -11.45 2.86 -42.07
C GLY A 203 -11.08 4.35 -42.11
N LEU A 204 -10.63 4.94 -40.98
CA LEU A 204 -10.21 6.36 -40.88
C LEU A 204 -8.70 6.56 -41.11
N ILE A 205 -7.93 5.51 -41.14
CA ILE A 205 -6.47 5.54 -41.20
C ILE A 205 -5.92 5.73 -42.63
N ALA A 206 -6.66 5.42 -43.65
CA ALA A 206 -6.21 5.58 -45.03
C ALA A 206 -6.04 7.06 -45.47
N GLY A 207 -6.69 8.01 -44.82
CA GLY A 207 -6.58 9.45 -45.13
C GLY A 207 -5.45 10.15 -44.36
N LEU A 208 -4.93 9.56 -43.26
CA LEU A 208 -3.90 10.17 -42.40
C LEU A 208 -2.47 9.67 -42.69
N VAL A 209 -2.32 8.68 -43.57
CA VAL A 209 -1.02 8.04 -43.84
C VAL A 209 -0.03 8.95 -44.56
N LEU A 210 -0.49 9.96 -45.31
CA LEU A 210 0.40 10.87 -46.03
C LEU A 210 0.97 12.00 -45.13
N LEU A 211 0.26 12.40 -44.08
CA LEU A 211 0.76 13.34 -43.05
C LEU A 211 1.57 12.60 -41.97
N GLY A 212 1.36 11.28 -41.83
CA GLY A 212 2.07 10.44 -40.88
C GLY A 212 3.52 10.14 -41.23
N LEU A 213 3.90 10.15 -42.50
CA LEU A 213 5.26 9.80 -42.92
C LEU A 213 6.32 10.84 -42.52
N VAL A 214 5.99 12.11 -42.42
CA VAL A 214 6.90 13.15 -41.90
C VAL A 214 6.95 13.13 -40.35
N GLY A 215 5.83 12.82 -39.72
CA GLY A 215 5.75 12.62 -38.26
C GLY A 215 6.44 11.34 -37.81
N VAL A 216 6.38 10.26 -38.59
CA VAL A 216 6.96 8.96 -38.28
C VAL A 216 8.49 8.97 -38.33
N THR A 217 9.11 9.76 -39.23
CA THR A 217 10.58 9.90 -39.24
C THR A 217 11.09 10.70 -38.04
N TYR A 218 10.38 11.74 -37.64
CA TYR A 218 10.71 12.48 -36.41
C TYR A 218 10.44 11.67 -35.14
N TRP A 219 9.33 10.92 -35.12
CA TRP A 219 8.95 10.05 -33.98
C TRP A 219 9.81 8.80 -33.91
N SER A 220 10.22 8.20 -35.04
CA SER A 220 11.10 7.04 -35.05
C SER A 220 12.52 7.35 -34.56
N LEU A 221 12.99 8.59 -34.80
CA LEU A 221 14.27 9.05 -34.22
C LEU A 221 14.15 9.26 -32.69
N ARG A 222 13.06 9.82 -32.22
CA ARG A 222 12.79 9.95 -30.77
C ARG A 222 12.45 8.59 -30.12
N TYR A 223 11.72 7.70 -30.81
CA TYR A 223 11.34 6.37 -30.32
C TYR A 223 12.57 5.45 -30.23
N LYS A 224 13.47 5.48 -31.21
CA LYS A 224 14.76 4.77 -31.12
C LYS A 224 15.67 5.30 -30.00
N GLN A 225 15.56 6.56 -29.66
CA GLN A 225 16.32 7.15 -28.55
C GLN A 225 15.70 6.81 -27.19
N SER A 226 14.37 6.77 -27.09
CA SER A 226 13.68 6.32 -25.87
C SER A 226 13.73 4.80 -25.67
N HIS A 227 13.68 4.00 -26.75
CA HIS A 227 13.86 2.53 -26.63
C HIS A 227 15.31 2.16 -26.29
N LYS A 228 16.32 2.85 -26.80
CA LYS A 228 17.70 2.64 -26.36
C LYS A 228 17.92 3.03 -24.89
N LEU A 229 17.20 4.03 -24.40
CA LEU A 229 17.20 4.40 -22.99
C LEU A 229 16.39 3.42 -22.12
N ALA A 230 15.31 2.84 -22.66
CA ALA A 230 14.52 1.82 -21.97
C ALA A 230 15.20 0.42 -21.98
N GLU A 231 15.87 0.02 -23.06
CA GLU A 231 16.66 -1.22 -23.11
C GLU A 231 17.94 -1.11 -22.28
N ALA A 232 18.57 0.06 -22.22
CA ALA A 232 19.71 0.32 -21.32
C ALA A 232 19.29 0.35 -19.84
N ALA A 233 18.01 0.65 -19.53
CA ALA A 233 17.46 0.63 -18.18
C ALA A 233 16.96 -0.75 -17.74
N ALA A 234 16.87 -1.75 -18.65
CA ALA A 234 16.21 -3.04 -18.38
C ALA A 234 17.17 -4.23 -18.23
N SER A 235 18.50 -4.05 -18.22
CA SER A 235 19.38 -5.17 -17.86
C SER A 235 19.51 -5.27 -16.33
N ILE A 236 18.93 -6.33 -15.76
CA ILE A 236 19.13 -6.64 -14.33
C ILE A 236 20.63 -6.75 -14.07
N PRO A 237 21.20 -5.98 -13.10
CA PRO A 237 22.63 -6.04 -12.82
C PRO A 237 23.05 -7.45 -12.42
N ALA A 238 24.12 -7.96 -13.02
CA ALA A 238 24.63 -9.30 -12.74
C ALA A 238 25.01 -9.49 -11.26
N LYS A 239 25.48 -8.42 -10.60
CA LYS A 239 25.81 -8.38 -9.19
C LYS A 239 24.65 -7.77 -8.40
N SER A 240 23.52 -8.48 -8.36
CA SER A 240 22.31 -8.04 -7.66
C SER A 240 21.73 -9.17 -6.83
N ILE A 241 21.27 -8.83 -5.63
CA ILE A 241 20.79 -9.79 -4.65
C ILE A 241 19.57 -9.26 -3.88
N ALA A 242 18.64 -10.16 -3.60
CA ALA A 242 17.59 -9.97 -2.62
C ALA A 242 17.74 -11.02 -1.51
N VAL A 243 17.67 -10.61 -0.26
CA VAL A 243 17.64 -11.51 0.89
C VAL A 243 16.19 -11.69 1.29
N LEU A 244 15.64 -12.89 1.10
CA LEU A 244 14.26 -13.20 1.48
C LEU A 244 14.13 -13.35 2.99
N PRO A 245 12.91 -13.21 3.54
CA PRO A 245 12.67 -13.46 4.96
C PRO A 245 13.11 -14.85 5.37
N PHE A 246 13.94 -14.91 6.41
CA PHE A 246 14.43 -16.17 6.93
C PHE A 246 13.34 -16.90 7.71
N GLU A 247 13.37 -18.22 7.65
CA GLU A 247 12.46 -19.08 8.41
C GLU A 247 12.92 -19.20 9.87
N ASN A 248 12.04 -18.90 10.82
CA ASN A 248 12.31 -19.17 12.22
C ASN A 248 12.08 -20.66 12.53
N ARG A 249 13.13 -21.38 12.86
CA ARG A 249 13.11 -22.81 13.28
C ARG A 249 13.34 -22.99 14.78
N SER A 250 13.33 -21.90 15.55
CA SER A 250 13.42 -21.96 17.00
C SER A 250 12.13 -22.54 17.59
N SER A 251 12.25 -23.27 18.71
CA SER A 251 11.09 -23.81 19.46
C SER A 251 10.21 -22.73 20.07
N ASP A 252 10.77 -21.54 20.29
CA ASP A 252 10.07 -20.38 20.86
C ASP A 252 9.72 -19.38 19.76
N GLN A 253 8.42 -19.11 19.62
CA GLN A 253 7.91 -18.12 18.66
C GLN A 253 8.35 -16.69 18.97
N GLU A 254 8.67 -16.40 20.23
CA GLU A 254 9.22 -15.09 20.59
C GLU A 254 10.56 -14.77 19.90
N ASN A 255 11.27 -15.79 19.36
CA ASN A 255 12.51 -15.59 18.59
C ASN A 255 12.31 -15.15 17.13
N VAL A 256 11.09 -14.86 16.67
CA VAL A 256 10.83 -14.37 15.31
C VAL A 256 11.59 -13.05 15.07
N TYR A 257 11.59 -12.12 16.06
CA TYR A 257 12.32 -10.85 15.94
C TYR A 257 13.82 -11.08 15.71
N PHE A 258 14.41 -12.08 16.37
CA PHE A 258 15.81 -12.41 16.24
C PHE A 258 16.15 -12.90 14.83
N THR A 259 15.33 -13.82 14.29
CA THR A 259 15.46 -14.31 12.90
C THR A 259 15.36 -13.18 11.89
N ASP A 260 14.36 -12.32 12.04
CA ASP A 260 14.13 -11.17 11.19
C ASP A 260 15.31 -10.19 11.26
N SER A 261 15.90 -10.01 12.43
CA SER A 261 17.03 -9.11 12.63
C SER A 261 18.35 -9.62 12.05
N ILE A 262 18.59 -10.95 12.08
CA ILE A 262 19.76 -11.56 11.41
C ILE A 262 19.69 -11.28 9.89
N GLN A 263 18.51 -11.39 9.29
CA GLN A 263 18.29 -11.03 7.90
C GLN A 263 18.69 -9.56 7.64
N ASP A 264 18.25 -8.64 8.52
CA ASP A 264 18.52 -7.21 8.38
C ASP A 264 20.00 -6.87 8.54
N GLU A 265 20.68 -7.51 9.48
CA GLU A 265 22.10 -7.29 9.66
C GLU A 265 22.91 -7.77 8.44
N ILE A 266 22.56 -8.92 7.86
CA ILE A 266 23.16 -9.39 6.60
C ILE A 266 22.89 -8.37 5.48
N LEU A 267 21.66 -7.89 5.35
CA LEU A 267 21.30 -6.84 4.39
C LEU A 267 22.10 -5.55 4.61
N THR A 268 22.21 -5.11 5.86
CA THR A 268 22.94 -3.90 6.25
C THR A 268 24.42 -4.00 5.85
N ARG A 269 25.05 -5.16 6.10
CA ARG A 269 26.43 -5.41 5.71
C ARG A 269 26.60 -5.43 4.19
N LEU A 270 25.73 -6.13 3.47
CA LEU A 270 25.76 -6.17 2.00
C LEU A 270 25.52 -4.79 1.38
N SER A 271 24.66 -3.96 1.98
CA SER A 271 24.34 -2.62 1.47
C SER A 271 25.52 -1.65 1.49
N LYS A 272 26.56 -1.95 2.29
CA LYS A 272 27.81 -1.17 2.35
C LYS A 272 28.74 -1.42 1.18
N ILE A 273 28.50 -2.47 0.35
CA ILE A 273 29.32 -2.84 -0.80
C ILE A 273 28.77 -2.14 -2.05
N ALA A 274 29.47 -1.13 -2.55
CA ALA A 274 29.00 -0.29 -3.67
C ALA A 274 28.86 -1.08 -5.00
N ASP A 275 29.67 -2.13 -5.21
CA ASP A 275 29.64 -2.95 -6.42
C ASP A 275 28.48 -3.98 -6.46
N LEU A 276 27.67 -4.05 -5.39
CA LEU A 276 26.46 -4.87 -5.31
C LEU A 276 25.19 -4.00 -5.42
N LYS A 277 24.17 -4.47 -6.13
CA LYS A 277 22.80 -3.98 -5.96
C LYS A 277 22.11 -4.85 -4.94
N VAL A 278 21.76 -4.29 -3.80
CA VAL A 278 21.09 -5.00 -2.70
C VAL A 278 19.68 -4.46 -2.51
N ILE A 279 18.69 -5.35 -2.57
CA ILE A 279 17.29 -4.97 -2.34
C ILE A 279 17.01 -4.95 -0.84
N SER A 280 16.35 -3.91 -0.35
CA SER A 280 16.05 -3.78 1.06
C SER A 280 14.99 -4.79 1.52
N ARG A 281 14.94 -5.01 2.84
CA ARG A 281 13.95 -5.87 3.48
C ARG A 281 12.52 -5.48 3.14
N THR A 282 12.21 -4.19 3.04
CA THR A 282 10.86 -3.68 2.81
C THR A 282 10.23 -4.29 1.56
N SER A 283 11.00 -4.42 0.47
CA SER A 283 10.53 -5.09 -0.74
C SER A 283 10.46 -6.61 -0.64
N THR A 284 11.23 -7.25 0.26
CA THR A 284 11.26 -8.71 0.37
C THR A 284 10.28 -9.27 1.38
N GLN A 285 9.86 -8.48 2.38
CA GLN A 285 9.05 -8.95 3.51
C GLN A 285 7.69 -9.53 3.10
N GLN A 286 7.09 -9.04 2.02
CA GLN A 286 5.83 -9.55 1.49
C GLN A 286 5.87 -11.04 1.08
N TYR A 287 7.07 -11.56 0.76
CA TYR A 287 7.24 -12.97 0.37
C TYR A 287 7.26 -13.93 1.57
N LYS A 288 7.26 -13.43 2.80
CA LYS A 288 7.16 -14.26 4.03
C LYS A 288 5.86 -15.06 4.07
N SER A 289 4.77 -14.45 3.59
CA SER A 289 3.42 -15.03 3.64
C SER A 289 2.90 -15.51 2.28
N ARG A 290 3.65 -15.31 1.20
CA ARG A 290 3.24 -15.65 -0.17
C ARG A 290 4.42 -16.27 -0.91
N PRO A 291 4.64 -17.59 -0.78
CA PRO A 291 5.69 -18.27 -1.52
C PRO A 291 5.39 -18.22 -3.02
N GLU A 292 6.24 -17.54 -3.75
CA GLU A 292 6.24 -17.48 -5.21
C GLU A 292 7.50 -18.16 -5.75
N LYS A 293 7.50 -18.51 -7.03
CA LYS A 293 8.73 -19.06 -7.66
C LYS A 293 9.85 -18.02 -7.61
N LEU A 294 11.06 -18.42 -7.24
CA LEU A 294 12.22 -17.52 -7.10
C LEU A 294 12.50 -16.70 -8.36
N SER A 295 12.26 -17.27 -9.55
CA SER A 295 12.41 -16.55 -10.82
C SER A 295 11.38 -15.42 -10.98
N VAL A 296 10.20 -15.52 -10.38
CA VAL A 296 9.18 -14.47 -10.37
C VAL A 296 9.58 -13.38 -9.39
N ILE A 297 9.94 -13.77 -8.16
CA ILE A 297 10.43 -12.84 -7.11
C ILE A 297 11.61 -12.02 -7.64
N ALA A 298 12.62 -12.68 -8.20
CA ALA A 298 13.81 -12.01 -8.70
C ALA A 298 13.50 -11.02 -9.84
N ARG A 299 12.55 -11.35 -10.72
CA ARG A 299 12.09 -10.43 -11.77
C ARG A 299 11.36 -9.23 -11.20
N GLN A 300 10.49 -9.43 -10.22
CA GLN A 300 9.74 -8.36 -9.55
C GLN A 300 10.70 -7.40 -8.79
N LEU A 301 11.78 -7.95 -8.20
CA LEU A 301 12.78 -7.19 -7.46
C LEU A 301 13.92 -6.66 -8.34
N GLY A 302 14.01 -7.10 -9.60
CA GLY A 302 15.07 -6.70 -10.50
C GLY A 302 16.46 -7.18 -10.04
N VAL A 303 16.57 -8.43 -9.60
CA VAL A 303 17.80 -9.07 -9.13
C VAL A 303 18.09 -10.37 -9.87
N THR A 304 19.36 -10.78 -9.89
CA THR A 304 19.82 -12.05 -10.49
C THR A 304 19.95 -13.16 -9.46
N HIS A 305 20.17 -12.81 -8.20
CA HIS A 305 20.38 -13.77 -7.12
C HIS A 305 19.44 -13.53 -5.95
N VAL A 306 19.09 -14.60 -5.27
CA VAL A 306 18.26 -14.61 -4.08
C VAL A 306 18.98 -15.37 -2.98
N LEU A 307 19.00 -14.81 -1.78
CA LEU A 307 19.45 -15.50 -0.56
C LEU A 307 18.23 -15.95 0.23
N GLU A 308 18.14 -17.24 0.47
CA GLU A 308 17.18 -17.84 1.39
C GLU A 308 17.89 -18.35 2.64
N GLY A 309 17.19 -18.45 3.75
CA GLY A 309 17.79 -18.97 4.96
C GLY A 309 16.79 -19.35 6.05
N SER A 310 17.31 -19.98 7.09
CA SER A 310 16.59 -20.26 8.32
C SER A 310 17.49 -20.05 9.53
N VAL A 311 16.89 -19.62 10.63
CA VAL A 311 17.59 -19.40 11.90
C VAL A 311 16.93 -20.23 13.00
N GLN A 312 17.75 -20.90 13.78
CA GLN A 312 17.35 -21.62 14.98
C GLN A 312 18.18 -21.12 16.15
N LYS A 313 17.55 -20.41 17.09
CA LYS A 313 18.16 -19.97 18.35
C LYS A 313 17.81 -20.97 19.46
N SER A 314 18.79 -21.37 20.23
CA SER A 314 18.62 -22.27 21.38
C SER A 314 19.57 -21.84 22.49
N ALA A 315 19.04 -21.28 23.58
CA ALA A 315 19.82 -20.76 24.71
C ALA A 315 21.07 -20.00 24.27
N ASP A 316 22.27 -20.63 24.33
CA ASP A 316 23.56 -20.00 24.01
C ASP A 316 24.07 -20.30 22.60
N SER A 317 23.30 -21.02 21.77
CA SER A 317 23.68 -21.40 20.42
C SER A 317 22.75 -20.89 19.37
N VAL A 318 23.29 -20.62 18.20
CA VAL A 318 22.53 -20.22 17.00
C VAL A 318 22.98 -21.07 15.82
N ARG A 319 22.01 -21.61 15.10
CA ARG A 319 22.23 -22.27 13.82
C ARG A 319 21.60 -21.43 12.72
N VAL A 320 22.42 -21.02 11.73
CA VAL A 320 22.00 -20.27 10.58
C VAL A 320 22.27 -21.09 9.33
N ASN A 321 21.24 -21.43 8.57
CA ASN A 321 21.36 -22.04 7.25
C ASN A 321 21.10 -20.95 6.21
N VAL A 322 21.96 -20.85 5.21
CA VAL A 322 21.80 -19.91 4.10
C VAL A 322 22.08 -20.59 2.78
N GLN A 323 21.36 -20.14 1.74
CA GLN A 323 21.50 -20.64 0.38
C GLN A 323 21.43 -19.46 -0.59
N LEU A 324 22.50 -19.28 -1.39
CA LEU A 324 22.53 -18.30 -2.48
C LEU A 324 22.11 -19.00 -3.77
N ILE A 325 21.05 -18.54 -4.40
CA ILE A 325 20.41 -19.16 -5.54
C ILE A 325 20.42 -18.19 -6.73
N ARG A 326 20.82 -18.69 -7.90
CA ARG A 326 20.65 -17.97 -9.17
C ARG A 326 19.21 -18.14 -9.63
N ALA A 327 18.41 -17.09 -9.52
CA ALA A 327 16.96 -17.15 -9.67
C ALA A 327 16.49 -17.55 -11.09
N ALA A 328 17.27 -17.25 -12.14
CA ALA A 328 16.91 -17.58 -13.52
C ALA A 328 16.94 -19.09 -13.80
N THR A 329 17.81 -19.84 -13.12
CA THR A 329 18.04 -21.28 -13.34
C THR A 329 17.66 -22.13 -12.13
N ASP A 330 17.21 -21.50 -11.06
CA ASP A 330 16.92 -22.15 -9.76
C ASP A 330 18.10 -23.02 -9.28
N SER A 331 19.32 -22.57 -9.55
CA SER A 331 20.54 -23.30 -9.22
C SER A 331 21.23 -22.72 -8.00
N HIS A 332 21.58 -23.57 -7.07
CA HIS A 332 22.37 -23.19 -5.90
C HIS A 332 23.78 -22.78 -6.34
N VAL A 333 24.16 -21.55 -6.01
CA VAL A 333 25.50 -21.01 -6.21
C VAL A 333 26.39 -21.38 -5.02
N TRP A 334 25.79 -21.30 -3.83
CA TRP A 334 26.43 -21.60 -2.56
C TRP A 334 25.38 -21.92 -1.51
N ALA A 335 25.70 -22.84 -0.58
CA ALA A 335 24.89 -23.15 0.57
C ALA A 335 25.78 -23.55 1.74
N GLU A 336 25.48 -23.05 2.94
CA GLU A 336 26.25 -23.34 4.15
C GLU A 336 25.39 -23.29 5.40
N THR A 337 25.85 -24.05 6.41
CA THR A 337 25.25 -24.09 7.75
C THR A 337 26.28 -23.61 8.77
N PHE A 338 25.95 -22.57 9.48
CA PHE A 338 26.75 -22.03 10.58
C PHE A 338 26.16 -22.51 11.89
N ASP A 339 26.92 -23.24 12.67
CA ASP A 339 26.56 -23.70 14.03
C ASP A 339 27.55 -23.07 14.99
N ARG A 340 27.15 -22.06 15.75
CA ARG A 340 28.03 -21.23 16.56
C ARG A 340 27.36 -20.87 17.89
N LYS A 341 28.17 -20.36 18.82
CA LYS A 341 27.66 -19.74 20.03
C LYS A 341 26.98 -18.42 19.69
N LEU A 342 25.98 -18.02 20.46
CA LEU A 342 25.29 -16.75 20.29
C LEU A 342 26.26 -15.56 20.37
N SER A 343 27.33 -15.64 21.17
CA SER A 343 28.42 -14.64 21.24
C SER A 343 29.13 -14.40 19.91
N ASP A 344 29.09 -15.37 19.00
CA ASP A 344 29.80 -15.35 17.74
C ASP A 344 28.93 -14.96 16.54
N ILE A 345 27.69 -14.50 16.80
CA ILE A 345 26.71 -14.18 15.76
C ILE A 345 27.25 -13.15 14.75
N PHE A 346 27.97 -12.14 15.23
CA PHE A 346 28.57 -11.13 14.36
C PHE A 346 29.61 -11.68 13.38
N LEU A 347 30.30 -12.75 13.78
CA LEU A 347 31.25 -13.46 12.89
C LEU A 347 30.49 -14.19 11.78
N VAL A 348 29.35 -14.81 12.12
CA VAL A 348 28.50 -15.50 11.14
C VAL A 348 27.95 -14.51 10.11
N GLU A 349 27.42 -13.37 10.55
CA GLU A 349 26.90 -12.33 9.66
C GLU A 349 27.99 -11.78 8.72
N ASN A 350 29.21 -11.57 9.24
CA ASN A 350 30.36 -11.13 8.45
C ASN A 350 30.77 -12.18 7.43
N GLU A 351 30.88 -13.43 7.85
CA GLU A 351 31.26 -14.55 7.02
C GLU A 351 30.28 -14.74 5.87
N ILE A 352 28.97 -14.67 6.15
CA ILE A 352 27.91 -14.72 5.15
C ILE A 352 28.05 -13.56 4.15
N ALA A 353 28.18 -12.31 4.63
CA ALA A 353 28.26 -11.13 3.75
C ALA A 353 29.51 -11.17 2.85
N LYS A 354 30.68 -11.54 3.39
CA LYS A 354 31.91 -11.71 2.60
C LYS A 354 31.78 -12.82 1.56
N THR A 355 31.27 -13.98 1.97
CA THR A 355 31.11 -15.12 1.04
C THR A 355 30.17 -14.78 -0.09
N ILE A 356 29.04 -14.08 0.18
CA ILE A 356 28.12 -13.61 -0.86
C ILE A 356 28.84 -12.67 -1.84
N ALA A 357 29.59 -11.70 -1.32
CA ALA A 357 30.33 -10.76 -2.16
C ALA A 357 31.36 -11.48 -3.06
N ASP A 358 32.07 -12.47 -2.52
CA ASP A 358 33.02 -13.31 -3.26
C ASP A 358 32.29 -14.14 -4.34
N GLN A 359 31.19 -14.80 -4.01
CA GLN A 359 30.40 -15.60 -4.96
C GLN A 359 29.85 -14.75 -6.11
N LEU A 360 29.48 -13.50 -5.82
CA LEU A 360 28.99 -12.53 -6.80
C LEU A 360 30.14 -11.77 -7.49
N ARG A 361 31.38 -12.06 -7.12
CA ARG A 361 32.59 -11.39 -7.62
C ARG A 361 32.52 -9.88 -7.47
N ALA A 362 31.97 -9.41 -6.36
CA ALA A 362 31.92 -8.00 -6.03
C ALA A 362 33.32 -7.51 -5.64
N LYS A 363 33.65 -6.31 -6.06
CA LYS A 363 34.89 -5.64 -5.63
C LYS A 363 34.61 -4.98 -4.28
N ILE A 364 35.33 -5.39 -3.26
CA ILE A 364 35.27 -4.80 -1.91
C ILE A 364 36.52 -3.94 -1.74
N THR A 365 36.34 -2.70 -1.36
CA THR A 365 37.46 -1.80 -0.97
C THR A 365 37.89 -2.07 0.47
N GLY A 366 39.10 -1.68 0.85
CA GLY A 366 39.55 -1.84 2.24
C GLY A 366 38.68 -1.11 3.27
N GLN A 367 38.10 0.02 2.89
CA GLN A 367 37.14 0.76 3.75
C GLN A 367 35.82 -0.01 3.91
N GLU A 368 35.27 -0.56 2.83
CA GLU A 368 34.07 -1.39 2.87
C GLU A 368 34.33 -2.67 3.68
N GLU A 369 35.47 -3.29 3.52
CA GLU A 369 35.82 -4.49 4.29
C GLU A 369 35.88 -4.19 5.80
N GLN A 370 36.47 -3.08 6.20
CA GLN A 370 36.45 -2.63 7.59
C GLN A 370 35.00 -2.40 8.06
N ALA A 371 34.18 -1.69 7.25
CA ALA A 371 32.79 -1.37 7.60
C ALA A 371 31.91 -2.62 7.79
N ILE A 372 32.18 -3.69 7.02
CA ILE A 372 31.42 -4.96 7.15
C ILE A 372 31.84 -5.73 8.40
N THR A 373 33.12 -5.64 8.82
CA THR A 373 33.67 -6.47 9.90
C THR A 373 33.51 -5.87 11.29
N ILE A 374 33.08 -4.61 11.41
CA ILE A 374 32.90 -3.96 12.71
C ILE A 374 31.85 -4.72 13.52
N ARG A 375 32.18 -5.06 14.77
CA ARG A 375 31.21 -5.49 15.77
C ARG A 375 30.45 -4.29 16.27
N PRO A 376 29.12 -4.31 16.24
CA PRO A 376 28.33 -3.17 16.71
C PRO A 376 28.46 -2.92 18.24
N THR A 377 28.56 -3.99 19.01
CA THR A 377 28.73 -4.01 20.47
C THR A 377 29.33 -5.32 20.95
N GLU A 378 30.01 -5.33 22.09
CA GLU A 378 30.43 -6.55 22.80
C GLU A 378 29.36 -7.07 23.79
N ASN A 379 28.33 -6.27 24.06
CA ASN A 379 27.28 -6.60 25.02
C ASN A 379 26.08 -7.25 24.30
N LEU A 380 25.89 -8.55 24.47
CA LEU A 380 24.81 -9.30 23.82
C LEU A 380 23.41 -8.88 24.28
N GLU A 381 23.25 -8.46 25.53
CA GLU A 381 21.95 -7.97 26.03
C GLU A 381 21.61 -6.62 25.37
N ALA A 382 22.60 -5.75 25.20
CA ALA A 382 22.45 -4.49 24.46
C ALA A 382 22.08 -4.77 22.99
N TYR A 383 22.69 -5.76 22.39
CA TYR A 383 22.37 -6.17 21.03
C TYR A 383 20.95 -6.74 20.89
N ASP A 384 20.54 -7.63 21.81
CA ASP A 384 19.16 -8.16 21.82
C ASP A 384 18.13 -7.03 21.97
N ALA A 385 18.37 -6.08 22.86
CA ALA A 385 17.51 -4.91 23.02
C ALA A 385 17.46 -4.07 21.73
N TYR A 386 18.61 -3.82 21.09
CA TYR A 386 18.67 -3.14 19.80
C TYR A 386 17.84 -3.84 18.72
N LEU A 387 17.98 -5.17 18.60
CA LEU A 387 17.23 -5.96 17.61
C LEU A 387 15.71 -5.90 17.85
N ARG A 388 15.28 -5.89 19.10
CA ARG A 388 13.87 -5.67 19.46
C ARG A 388 13.40 -4.27 19.06
N GLY A 389 14.21 -3.24 19.33
CA GLY A 389 13.93 -1.87 18.92
C GLY A 389 13.83 -1.75 17.39
N LEU A 390 14.79 -2.33 16.66
CA LEU A 390 14.80 -2.38 15.20
C LEU A 390 13.54 -3.07 14.64
N ALA A 391 13.14 -4.20 15.23
CA ALA A 391 11.92 -4.90 14.82
C ALA A 391 10.66 -4.03 14.91
N TYR A 392 10.58 -3.15 15.91
CA TYR A 392 9.47 -2.18 16.01
C TYR A 392 9.52 -1.12 14.91
N THR A 393 10.70 -0.62 14.54
CA THR A 393 10.82 0.39 13.46
C THR A 393 10.47 -0.16 12.07
N LEU A 394 10.49 -1.47 11.91
CA LEU A 394 10.24 -2.17 10.64
C LEU A 394 8.79 -2.64 10.47
N LYS A 395 7.93 -2.44 11.46
CA LYS A 395 6.52 -2.81 11.37
C LYS A 395 5.79 -1.91 10.34
N PRO A 396 4.91 -2.49 9.51
CA PRO A 396 4.05 -1.72 8.65
C PRO A 396 3.03 -0.93 9.49
N GLY A 397 2.78 0.34 9.14
CA GLY A 397 1.80 1.19 9.81
C GLY A 397 2.38 2.24 10.77
N ASN A 398 3.60 2.07 11.25
CA ASN A 398 4.34 3.04 12.08
C ASN A 398 3.48 3.75 13.15
N THR A 399 2.77 2.95 13.97
CA THR A 399 1.85 3.46 14.98
C THR A 399 2.60 4.11 16.15
N THR A 400 1.93 4.97 16.92
CA THR A 400 2.46 5.52 18.17
C THR A 400 2.95 4.43 19.14
N ALA A 401 2.24 3.30 19.23
CA ALA A 401 2.65 2.15 20.04
C ALA A 401 3.96 1.52 19.55
N ASP A 402 4.17 1.45 18.23
CA ASP A 402 5.41 0.94 17.65
C ASP A 402 6.57 1.91 17.88
N ALA A 403 6.35 3.21 17.72
CA ALA A 403 7.37 4.23 18.01
C ALA A 403 7.80 4.20 19.49
N LEU A 404 6.86 4.10 20.42
CA LEU A 404 7.13 3.96 21.86
C LEU A 404 7.83 2.63 22.19
N GLY A 405 7.44 1.53 21.51
CA GLY A 405 8.09 0.23 21.63
C GLY A 405 9.54 0.28 21.17
N ALA A 406 9.81 0.88 20.02
CA ALA A 406 11.15 1.08 19.49
C ALA A 406 12.00 1.90 20.45
N GLN A 407 11.49 3.07 20.88
CA GLN A 407 12.19 3.98 21.80
C GLN A 407 12.55 3.27 23.11
N LYS A 408 11.62 2.52 23.71
CA LYS A 408 11.84 1.77 24.95
C LYS A 408 13.05 0.83 24.84
N TYR A 409 13.08 0.01 23.80
CA TYR A 409 14.14 -0.99 23.64
C TYR A 409 15.47 -0.37 23.22
N LEU A 410 15.45 0.70 22.44
CA LEU A 410 16.67 1.41 22.04
C LEU A 410 17.30 2.16 23.20
N ARG A 411 16.51 2.79 24.08
CA ARG A 411 17.00 3.36 25.33
C ARG A 411 17.64 2.28 26.22
N GLU A 412 17.05 1.09 26.27
CA GLU A 412 17.63 -0.03 27.01
C GLU A 412 18.95 -0.49 26.39
N ALA A 413 19.03 -0.59 25.07
CA ALA A 413 20.25 -0.98 24.36
C ALA A 413 21.43 -0.02 24.70
N VAL A 414 21.20 1.29 24.59
CA VAL A 414 22.26 2.29 24.89
C VAL A 414 22.56 2.44 26.39
N ARG A 415 21.60 2.10 27.26
CA ARG A 415 21.82 2.00 28.70
C ARG A 415 22.73 0.81 29.08
N LEU A 416 22.53 -0.34 28.44
CA LEU A 416 23.31 -1.57 28.65
C LEU A 416 24.73 -1.43 28.07
N ASP A 417 24.88 -0.75 26.94
CA ASP A 417 26.17 -0.40 26.36
C ASP A 417 26.21 1.05 25.86
N PRO A 418 26.71 1.99 26.66
CA PRO A 418 26.84 3.40 26.25
C PRO A 418 27.77 3.64 25.06
N LYS A 419 28.59 2.65 24.66
CA LYS A 419 29.49 2.73 23.51
C LYS A 419 28.86 2.17 22.22
N PHE A 420 27.62 1.73 22.27
CA PHE A 420 26.92 1.15 21.15
C PHE A 420 26.46 2.24 20.14
N ALA A 421 27.36 2.67 19.26
CA ALA A 421 27.11 3.78 18.31
C ALA A 421 25.89 3.54 17.41
N LEU A 422 25.68 2.31 16.92
CA LEU A 422 24.54 1.97 16.07
C LEU A 422 23.23 2.04 16.84
N GLY A 423 23.20 1.65 18.12
CA GLY A 423 22.06 1.81 19.01
C GLY A 423 21.67 3.28 19.21
N TRP A 424 22.64 4.15 19.44
CA TRP A 424 22.44 5.61 19.53
C TRP A 424 21.92 6.20 18.21
N ALA A 425 22.47 5.77 17.07
CA ALA A 425 22.03 6.22 15.76
C ALA A 425 20.55 5.88 15.51
N LEU A 426 20.14 4.64 15.81
CA LEU A 426 18.76 4.20 15.61
C LEU A 426 17.79 4.86 16.60
N LEU A 427 18.23 5.15 17.83
CA LEU A 427 17.43 5.91 18.82
C LEU A 427 17.16 7.33 18.32
N SER A 428 18.21 8.05 17.90
CA SER A 428 18.06 9.39 17.32
C SER A 428 17.15 9.41 16.10
N TYR A 429 17.30 8.42 15.19
CA TYR A 429 16.45 8.27 14.03
C TYR A 429 14.99 8.06 14.44
N THR A 430 14.71 7.16 15.39
CA THR A 430 13.36 6.88 15.91
C THR A 430 12.73 8.12 16.53
N ASP A 431 13.47 8.84 17.34
CA ASP A 431 13.00 10.06 18.00
C ASP A 431 12.72 11.18 16.98
N SER A 432 13.60 11.33 15.98
CA SER A 432 13.44 12.35 14.93
C SER A 432 12.23 12.09 14.04
N VAL A 433 12.05 10.84 13.61
CA VAL A 433 10.88 10.43 12.82
C VAL A 433 9.61 10.57 13.66
N GLY A 434 9.63 10.10 14.92
CA GLY A 434 8.50 10.24 15.83
C GLY A 434 8.12 11.69 16.13
N TYR A 435 9.11 12.58 16.22
CA TYR A 435 8.91 14.03 16.34
C TYR A 435 8.20 14.61 15.11
N LEU A 436 8.64 14.25 13.90
CA LEU A 436 8.08 14.77 12.65
C LEU A 436 6.66 14.28 12.39
N THR A 437 6.44 12.97 12.62
CA THR A 437 5.16 12.30 12.32
C THR A 437 4.14 12.39 13.45
N THR A 438 4.49 13.04 14.55
CA THR A 438 3.72 13.06 15.81
C THR A 438 3.43 11.68 16.41
N GLY A 439 4.08 10.64 15.89
CA GLY A 439 4.06 9.30 16.49
C GLY A 439 4.67 9.27 17.91
N LEU A 440 5.57 10.21 18.18
CA LEU A 440 5.98 10.62 19.53
C LEU A 440 5.59 12.09 19.72
N GLN A 441 5.28 12.50 20.94
CA GLN A 441 4.92 13.91 21.20
C GLN A 441 6.12 14.83 20.90
N PRO A 442 6.01 15.82 19.98
CA PRO A 442 7.12 16.66 19.53
C PRO A 442 7.48 17.73 20.57
N THR A 443 8.02 17.29 21.72
CA THR A 443 8.43 18.14 22.82
C THR A 443 9.89 18.59 22.67
N ALA A 444 10.27 19.66 23.38
CA ALA A 444 11.65 20.09 23.46
C ALA A 444 12.58 19.00 24.04
N ALA A 445 12.07 18.18 24.97
CA ALA A 445 12.82 17.07 25.57
C ALA A 445 13.12 15.97 24.53
N LEU A 446 12.13 15.58 23.72
CA LEU A 446 12.33 14.60 22.66
C LEU A 446 13.34 15.09 21.61
N ARG A 447 13.23 16.35 21.22
CA ARG A 447 14.19 16.98 20.30
C ARG A 447 15.61 16.98 20.84
N GLU A 448 15.78 17.26 22.13
CA GLU A 448 17.08 17.23 22.80
C GLU A 448 17.64 15.82 22.90
N GLU A 449 16.82 14.81 23.20
CA GLU A 449 17.21 13.40 23.20
C GLU A 449 17.69 12.95 21.83
N ALA A 450 16.94 13.27 20.77
CA ALA A 450 17.32 12.98 19.40
C ALA A 450 18.68 13.59 19.03
N ARG A 451 18.94 14.85 19.45
CA ARG A 451 20.21 15.53 19.24
C ARG A 451 21.36 14.82 19.94
N GLN A 452 21.20 14.56 21.23
CA GLN A 452 22.24 13.92 22.06
C GLN A 452 22.58 12.53 21.54
N ALA A 453 21.56 11.76 21.14
CA ALA A 453 21.75 10.43 20.58
C ALA A 453 22.52 10.48 19.25
N ALA A 454 22.20 11.42 18.34
CA ALA A 454 22.92 11.57 17.08
C ALA A 454 24.38 11.98 17.28
N GLU A 455 24.63 12.98 18.13
CA GLU A 455 25.96 13.46 18.44
C GLU A 455 26.80 12.39 19.13
N THR A 456 26.21 11.62 20.05
CA THR A 456 26.88 10.47 20.69
C THR A 456 27.28 9.41 19.66
N ALA A 457 26.36 9.04 18.76
CA ALA A 457 26.65 8.07 17.71
C ALA A 457 27.84 8.50 16.83
N ILE A 458 27.87 9.77 16.40
CA ILE A 458 28.98 10.34 15.61
C ILE A 458 30.28 10.38 16.40
N SER A 459 30.24 10.76 17.67
CA SER A 459 31.44 10.85 18.51
C SER A 459 32.08 9.48 18.75
N LEU A 460 31.24 8.44 18.91
CA LEU A 460 31.68 7.07 19.10
C LEU A 460 32.26 6.46 17.82
N HIS A 461 31.62 6.74 16.68
CA HIS A 461 32.00 6.18 15.40
C HIS A 461 31.79 7.18 14.24
N PRO A 462 32.75 8.04 13.93
CA PRO A 462 32.64 9.10 12.93
C PRO A 462 32.32 8.63 11.50
N ASP A 463 32.73 7.41 11.15
CA ASP A 463 32.52 6.82 9.81
C ASP A 463 31.31 5.88 9.75
N LEU A 464 30.43 5.91 10.75
CA LEU A 464 29.18 5.16 10.73
C LEU A 464 28.16 5.89 9.84
N GLY A 465 27.76 5.27 8.72
CA GLY A 465 26.79 5.84 7.77
C GLY A 465 25.43 6.10 8.40
N GLU A 466 24.98 5.19 9.25
CA GLU A 466 23.73 5.27 10.00
C GLU A 466 23.72 6.46 10.99
N ALA A 467 24.87 6.81 11.59
CA ALA A 467 24.98 7.99 12.44
C ALA A 467 24.89 9.31 11.65
N ARG A 468 25.47 9.32 10.41
CA ARG A 468 25.30 10.47 9.50
C ARG A 468 23.85 10.62 9.06
N LEU A 469 23.17 9.49 8.75
CA LEU A 469 21.76 9.49 8.41
C LEU A 469 20.90 10.02 9.58
N ALA A 470 21.14 9.55 10.82
CA ALA A 470 20.41 9.97 12.00
C ALA A 470 20.58 11.48 12.27
N LEU A 471 21.79 12.02 12.13
CA LEU A 471 22.03 13.45 12.29
C LEU A 471 21.36 14.27 11.19
N GLY A 472 21.35 13.77 9.95
CA GLY A 472 20.58 14.36 8.86
C GLY A 472 19.07 14.38 9.14
N GLU A 473 18.52 13.29 9.69
CA GLU A 473 17.10 13.20 10.08
C GLU A 473 16.78 14.17 11.22
N TYR A 474 17.65 14.32 12.23
CA TYR A 474 17.48 15.30 13.29
C TYR A 474 17.37 16.73 12.73
N HIS A 475 18.30 17.13 11.85
CA HIS A 475 18.24 18.46 11.23
C HIS A 475 17.01 18.63 10.34
N TYR A 476 16.60 17.60 9.61
CA TYR A 476 15.41 17.60 8.76
C TYR A 476 14.12 17.69 9.58
N ALA A 477 13.95 16.77 10.53
CA ALA A 477 12.69 16.56 11.24
C ALA A 477 12.47 17.54 12.39
N CYS A 478 13.51 17.72 13.21
CA CYS A 478 13.40 18.50 14.45
C CYS A 478 13.70 19.98 14.27
N LEU A 479 14.59 20.35 13.34
CA LEU A 479 15.03 21.73 13.17
C LEU A 479 14.52 22.38 11.87
N LYS A 480 14.09 21.58 10.88
CA LYS A 480 13.76 22.01 9.51
C LYS A 480 14.93 22.76 8.86
N GLU A 481 16.18 22.34 9.17
CA GLU A 481 17.42 22.86 8.58
C GLU A 481 17.82 22.04 7.36
N TYR A 482 17.09 22.23 6.27
CA TYR A 482 17.14 21.36 5.10
C TYR A 482 18.52 21.29 4.42
N GLU A 483 19.24 22.41 4.33
CA GLU A 483 20.57 22.43 3.73
C GLU A 483 21.58 21.63 4.56
N THR A 484 21.51 21.74 5.88
CA THR A 484 22.34 20.96 6.79
C THR A 484 22.00 19.47 6.71
N ALA A 485 20.71 19.13 6.67
CA ALA A 485 20.25 17.77 6.49
C ALA A 485 20.79 17.14 5.19
N VAL A 486 20.70 17.86 4.05
CA VAL A 486 21.26 17.40 2.76
C VAL A 486 22.74 17.09 2.87
N ARG A 487 23.54 17.95 3.54
CA ARG A 487 24.98 17.68 3.71
C ARG A 487 25.25 16.37 4.44
N TYR A 488 24.50 16.06 5.48
CA TYR A 488 24.64 14.81 6.22
C TYR A 488 24.11 13.60 5.42
N PHE A 489 23.01 13.74 4.71
CA PHE A 489 22.51 12.69 3.83
C PHE A 489 23.47 12.34 2.69
N GLU A 490 24.12 13.34 2.07
CA GLU A 490 25.14 13.09 1.05
C GLU A 490 26.42 12.47 1.64
N GLN A 491 26.77 12.74 2.89
CA GLN A 491 27.84 12.01 3.58
C GLN A 491 27.42 10.56 3.85
N ALA A 492 26.20 10.33 4.35
CA ALA A 492 25.66 8.99 4.54
C ALA A 492 25.61 8.19 3.22
N ARG A 493 25.28 8.83 2.09
CA ARG A 493 25.24 8.21 0.76
C ARG A 493 26.56 7.55 0.36
N ARG A 494 27.66 8.16 0.71
CA ARG A 494 29.00 7.60 0.42
C ARG A 494 29.32 6.37 1.25
N LEU A 495 28.75 6.27 2.46
CA LEU A 495 28.97 5.18 3.39
C LEU A 495 27.92 4.06 3.26
N LEU A 496 26.75 4.37 2.70
CA LEU A 496 25.61 3.47 2.51
C LEU A 496 25.11 3.53 1.06
N PRO A 497 25.92 3.13 0.07
CA PRO A 497 25.65 3.38 -1.36
C PRO A 497 24.41 2.67 -1.90
N ASN A 498 23.97 1.58 -1.26
CA ASN A 498 22.80 0.81 -1.67
C ASN A 498 21.55 1.09 -0.82
N SER A 499 21.63 2.04 0.09
CA SER A 499 20.48 2.40 0.92
C SER A 499 19.43 3.19 0.13
N SER A 500 18.24 2.63 -0.11
CA SER A 500 17.10 3.34 -0.69
C SER A 500 16.60 4.48 0.21
N ARG A 501 16.92 4.41 1.50
CA ARG A 501 16.56 5.44 2.48
C ARG A 501 17.20 6.79 2.16
N ILE A 502 18.41 6.80 1.60
CA ILE A 502 19.10 8.07 1.31
C ILE A 502 18.38 8.89 0.22
N PRO A 503 18.11 8.36 -0.98
CA PRO A 503 17.32 9.11 -1.95
C PRO A 503 15.89 9.39 -1.44
N GLU A 504 15.27 8.54 -0.63
CA GLU A 504 13.97 8.80 -0.01
C GLU A 504 14.00 10.08 0.84
N VAL A 505 14.96 10.23 1.76
CA VAL A 505 15.04 11.43 2.61
C VAL A 505 15.45 12.69 1.83
N LEU A 506 16.28 12.54 0.80
CA LEU A 506 16.60 13.62 -0.12
C LEU A 506 15.36 14.08 -0.92
N ALA A 507 14.46 13.16 -1.30
CA ALA A 507 13.20 13.50 -1.93
C ALA A 507 12.29 14.29 -0.98
N TYR A 508 12.25 13.90 0.30
CA TYR A 508 11.51 14.65 1.32
C TYR A 508 12.02 16.07 1.50
N VAL A 509 13.33 16.23 1.59
CA VAL A 509 13.93 17.58 1.68
C VAL A 509 13.63 18.39 0.42
N ALA A 510 13.83 17.82 -0.76
CA ALA A 510 13.62 18.52 -2.02
C ALA A 510 12.18 19.05 -2.16
N ARG A 511 11.14 18.26 -1.82
CA ARG A 511 9.75 18.74 -1.89
C ARG A 511 9.45 19.85 -0.88
N ARG A 512 10.06 19.81 0.32
CA ARG A 512 9.90 20.89 1.31
C ARG A 512 10.60 22.18 0.89
N GLN A 513 11.67 22.06 0.11
CA GLN A 513 12.33 23.22 -0.53
C GLN A 513 11.63 23.69 -1.81
N GLY A 514 10.49 23.10 -2.21
CA GLY A 514 9.77 23.41 -3.44
C GLY A 514 10.46 22.89 -4.71
N GLN A 515 11.46 22.02 -4.61
CA GLN A 515 12.19 21.42 -5.72
C GLN A 515 11.48 20.14 -6.20
N TRP A 516 10.26 20.29 -6.69
CA TRP A 516 9.33 19.19 -6.96
C TRP A 516 9.86 18.15 -7.96
N ASP A 517 10.50 18.59 -9.05
CA ASP A 517 11.06 17.68 -10.07
C ASP A 517 12.30 16.94 -9.56
N ARG A 518 13.06 17.58 -8.66
CA ARG A 518 14.19 16.94 -8.00
C ARG A 518 13.71 15.88 -6.99
N SER A 519 12.61 16.18 -6.29
CA SER A 519 11.95 15.21 -5.42
C SER A 519 11.49 13.97 -6.20
N ASP A 520 10.82 14.19 -7.34
CA ASP A 520 10.39 13.11 -8.25
C ASP A 520 11.59 12.25 -8.71
N SER A 521 12.70 12.89 -9.09
CA SER A 521 13.93 12.18 -9.48
C SER A 521 14.50 11.32 -8.36
N TYR A 522 14.50 11.83 -7.12
CA TYR A 522 14.97 11.08 -5.96
C TYR A 522 14.04 9.93 -5.58
N PHE A 523 12.72 10.09 -5.68
CA PHE A 523 11.78 8.98 -5.49
C PHE A 523 11.98 7.90 -6.54
N ASN A 524 12.18 8.26 -7.80
CA ASN A 524 12.50 7.30 -8.86
C ASN A 524 13.82 6.55 -8.59
N GLU A 525 14.83 7.22 -8.01
CA GLU A 525 16.06 6.57 -7.57
C GLU A 525 15.80 5.60 -6.40
N ALA A 526 15.03 6.01 -5.40
CA ALA A 526 14.67 5.17 -4.26
C ALA A 526 13.93 3.90 -4.70
N GLU A 527 12.94 4.04 -5.60
CA GLU A 527 12.20 2.90 -6.17
C GLU A 527 13.08 1.98 -7.03
N ARG A 528 14.09 2.53 -7.72
CA ARG A 528 15.04 1.69 -8.46
C ARG A 528 15.91 0.83 -7.53
N LEU A 529 16.26 1.35 -6.35
CA LEU A 529 16.99 0.61 -5.33
C LEU A 529 16.10 -0.37 -4.58
N ASP A 530 14.86 0.00 -4.35
CA ASP A 530 13.89 -0.77 -3.56
C ASP A 530 12.49 -0.75 -4.21
N PRO A 531 12.27 -1.57 -5.27
CA PRO A 531 11.14 -1.39 -6.20
C PRO A 531 9.76 -1.74 -5.63
N ARG A 532 9.68 -2.37 -4.48
CA ARG A 532 8.42 -2.72 -3.81
C ARG A 532 8.32 -2.14 -2.41
N ASN A 533 9.04 -1.08 -2.15
CA ASN A 533 8.95 -0.33 -0.91
C ASN A 533 7.66 0.51 -0.90
N LEU A 534 6.65 -0.02 -0.22
CA LEU A 534 5.32 0.61 -0.17
C LEU A 534 5.38 2.03 0.37
N LYS A 535 6.25 2.31 1.37
CA LYS A 535 6.39 3.65 1.93
C LYS A 535 6.91 4.64 0.89
N VAL A 536 7.94 4.27 0.12
CA VAL A 536 8.48 5.10 -0.96
C VAL A 536 7.42 5.32 -2.03
N MET A 537 6.70 4.27 -2.44
CA MET A 537 5.65 4.36 -3.46
C MET A 537 4.49 5.25 -3.00
N THR A 538 4.06 5.15 -1.74
CA THR A 538 3.02 6.00 -1.15
C THR A 538 3.45 7.47 -1.13
N GLU A 539 4.67 7.75 -0.67
CA GLU A 539 5.19 9.11 -0.63
C GLU A 539 5.40 9.72 -2.02
N HIS A 540 5.72 8.88 -3.01
CA HIS A 540 5.77 9.28 -4.41
C HIS A 540 4.38 9.57 -4.97
N ALA A 541 3.37 8.75 -4.63
CA ALA A 541 1.97 9.04 -4.97
C ALA A 541 1.49 10.36 -4.34
N ASN A 542 1.85 10.62 -3.07
CA ASN A 542 1.57 11.86 -2.36
C ASN A 542 2.22 13.08 -3.04
N LEU A 543 3.44 12.94 -3.59
CA LEU A 543 4.09 13.99 -4.36
C LEU A 543 3.25 14.38 -5.60
N TYR A 544 2.75 13.39 -6.34
CA TYR A 544 1.88 13.65 -7.49
C TYR A 544 0.53 14.24 -7.07
N GLY A 545 -0.06 13.75 -5.98
CA GLY A 545 -1.30 14.30 -5.40
C GLY A 545 -1.15 15.77 -5.04
N SER A 546 -0.07 16.14 -4.34
CA SER A 546 0.26 17.52 -3.95
C SER A 546 0.45 18.45 -5.15
N ARG A 547 0.93 17.92 -6.27
CA ARG A 547 1.08 18.64 -7.55
C ARG A 547 -0.19 18.65 -8.39
N ARG A 548 -1.27 18.03 -7.95
CA ARG A 548 -2.52 17.79 -8.70
C ARG A 548 -2.32 16.95 -9.98
N HIS A 549 -1.23 16.21 -10.09
CA HIS A 549 -0.98 15.23 -11.14
C HIS A 549 -1.75 13.93 -10.83
N PHE A 550 -3.08 14.03 -10.81
CA PHE A 550 -3.96 12.94 -10.38
C PHE A 550 -3.87 11.66 -11.21
N PRO A 551 -3.66 11.70 -12.54
CA PRO A 551 -3.45 10.48 -13.32
C PRO A 551 -2.22 9.69 -12.85
N GLU A 552 -1.08 10.36 -12.59
CA GLU A 552 0.15 9.74 -12.10
C GLU A 552 -0.02 9.25 -10.67
N ALA A 553 -0.69 10.02 -9.81
CA ALA A 553 -1.01 9.63 -8.44
C ALA A 553 -1.87 8.36 -8.40
N LEU A 554 -2.91 8.26 -9.24
CA LEU A 554 -3.77 7.08 -9.36
C LEU A 554 -3.00 5.87 -9.88
N ARG A 555 -2.15 6.04 -10.90
CA ARG A 555 -1.32 4.96 -11.41
C ARG A 555 -0.40 4.39 -10.32
N LYS A 556 0.25 5.26 -9.52
CA LYS A 556 1.06 4.83 -8.37
C LYS A 556 0.24 4.12 -7.30
N SER A 557 -0.94 4.61 -7.01
CA SER A 557 -1.87 3.95 -6.10
C SER A 557 -2.27 2.56 -6.59
N ASP A 558 -2.51 2.39 -7.89
CA ASP A 558 -2.82 1.09 -8.49
C ASP A 558 -1.62 0.14 -8.40
N GLU A 559 -0.38 0.64 -8.56
CA GLU A 559 0.84 -0.15 -8.35
C GLU A 559 0.93 -0.67 -6.90
N ILE A 560 0.60 0.16 -5.89
CA ILE A 560 0.55 -0.24 -4.48
C ILE A 560 -0.55 -1.30 -4.25
N LEU A 561 -1.76 -1.07 -4.78
CA LEU A 561 -2.88 -2.00 -4.65
C LEU A 561 -2.65 -3.33 -5.38
N ASN A 562 -1.77 -3.39 -6.37
CA ASN A 562 -1.32 -4.65 -6.96
C ASN A 562 -0.44 -5.47 -5.99
N ILE A 563 0.18 -4.81 -5.01
CA ILE A 563 0.99 -5.47 -3.97
C ILE A 563 0.09 -5.85 -2.78
N ILE A 564 -0.69 -4.87 -2.28
CA ILE A 564 -1.65 -5.04 -1.18
C ILE A 564 -3.03 -4.55 -1.64
N PRO A 565 -3.90 -5.44 -2.13
CA PRO A 565 -5.18 -5.06 -2.73
C PRO A 565 -6.16 -4.32 -1.80
N ASP A 566 -6.02 -4.53 -0.49
CA ASP A 566 -6.93 -3.98 0.52
C ASP A 566 -6.25 -2.92 1.41
N ASP A 567 -5.20 -2.26 0.91
CA ASP A 567 -4.51 -1.20 1.65
C ASP A 567 -5.44 0.00 1.85
N LEU A 568 -5.90 0.18 3.10
CA LEU A 568 -6.90 1.19 3.44
C LEU A 568 -6.43 2.62 3.16
N ASN A 569 -5.16 2.92 3.45
CA ASN A 569 -4.60 4.26 3.26
C ASN A 569 -4.51 4.61 1.77
N THR A 570 -4.11 3.66 0.92
CA THR A 570 -4.07 3.86 -0.54
C THR A 570 -5.47 4.02 -1.12
N LEU A 571 -6.45 3.26 -0.63
CA LEU A 571 -7.84 3.41 -1.05
C LEU A 571 -8.43 4.76 -0.59
N ALA A 572 -8.14 5.21 0.65
CA ALA A 572 -8.53 6.53 1.14
C ALA A 572 -7.89 7.66 0.32
N PHE A 573 -6.63 7.51 -0.06
CA PHE A 573 -5.95 8.45 -0.96
C PHE A 573 -6.66 8.57 -2.33
N GLN A 574 -7.11 7.43 -2.91
CA GLN A 574 -7.92 7.46 -4.14
C GLN A 574 -9.28 8.13 -3.95
N VAL A 575 -9.88 7.99 -2.76
CA VAL A 575 -11.11 8.75 -2.40
C VAL A 575 -10.81 10.25 -2.37
N GLY A 576 -9.74 10.68 -1.69
CA GLY A 576 -9.31 12.07 -1.64
C GLY A 576 -9.08 12.67 -3.03
N ILE A 577 -8.48 11.92 -3.96
CA ILE A 577 -8.35 12.35 -5.36
C ILE A 577 -9.72 12.52 -6.02
N ALA A 578 -10.65 11.59 -5.84
CA ALA A 578 -11.99 11.69 -6.41
C ALA A 578 -12.76 12.91 -5.85
N GLN A 579 -12.62 13.19 -4.55
CA GLN A 579 -13.15 14.41 -3.90
C GLN A 579 -12.53 15.67 -4.51
N ALA A 580 -11.21 15.71 -4.66
CA ALA A 580 -10.48 16.83 -5.25
C ALA A 580 -10.86 17.08 -6.72
N GLN A 581 -11.25 16.04 -7.44
CA GLN A 581 -11.78 16.13 -8.81
C GLN A 581 -13.27 16.48 -8.86
N GLY A 582 -13.98 16.46 -7.73
CA GLY A 582 -15.42 16.70 -7.64
C GLY A 582 -16.28 15.50 -8.02
N ASP A 583 -15.69 14.33 -8.20
CA ASP A 583 -16.43 13.08 -8.48
C ASP A 583 -16.86 12.39 -7.17
N LEU A 584 -17.84 13.02 -6.50
CA LEU A 584 -18.37 12.52 -5.23
C LEU A 584 -19.02 11.14 -5.35
N ARG A 585 -19.53 10.77 -6.54
CA ARG A 585 -20.10 9.43 -6.76
C ARG A 585 -19.02 8.36 -6.70
N ARG A 586 -17.89 8.60 -7.35
CA ARG A 586 -16.73 7.70 -7.29
C ARG A 586 -16.16 7.63 -5.88
N ALA A 587 -16.05 8.77 -5.20
CA ALA A 587 -15.58 8.83 -3.81
C ALA A 587 -16.46 7.97 -2.89
N SER A 588 -17.79 8.14 -2.93
CA SER A 588 -18.75 7.35 -2.15
C SER A 588 -18.67 5.85 -2.49
N ALA A 589 -18.50 5.49 -3.77
CA ALA A 589 -18.38 4.09 -4.18
C ALA A 589 -17.08 3.43 -3.66
N LEU A 590 -15.98 4.18 -3.55
CA LEU A 590 -14.74 3.71 -2.94
C LEU A 590 -14.87 3.58 -1.42
N LEU A 591 -15.43 4.59 -0.73
CA LEU A 591 -15.67 4.58 0.71
C LEU A 591 -16.55 3.41 1.17
N ALA A 592 -17.58 3.06 0.39
CA ALA A 592 -18.47 1.94 0.71
C ALA A 592 -17.73 0.59 0.82
N ARG A 593 -16.51 0.48 0.29
CA ARG A 593 -15.67 -0.72 0.35
C ARG A 593 -14.75 -0.75 1.57
N LEU A 594 -14.55 0.39 2.22
CA LEU A 594 -13.65 0.51 3.36
C LEU A 594 -14.31 0.04 4.65
N ARG A 595 -13.52 -0.48 5.55
CA ARG A 595 -13.95 -0.90 6.89
C ARG A 595 -12.88 -0.42 7.88
N PRO A 596 -12.84 0.88 8.20
CA PRO A 596 -11.83 1.43 9.07
C PRO A 596 -12.01 0.94 10.51
N SER A 597 -10.89 0.76 11.20
CA SER A 597 -10.81 0.66 12.65
C SER A 597 -10.69 2.06 13.27
N ALA A 598 -10.74 2.14 14.58
CA ALA A 598 -10.61 3.41 15.31
C ALA A 598 -9.26 4.11 15.09
N SER A 599 -8.21 3.38 14.72
CA SER A 599 -6.87 3.92 14.45
C SER A 599 -6.65 4.37 13.01
N ASP A 600 -7.57 4.09 12.09
CA ASP A 600 -7.45 4.45 10.67
C ASP A 600 -7.91 5.90 10.42
N THR A 601 -7.21 6.86 11.03
CA THR A 601 -7.58 8.28 11.04
C THR A 601 -7.73 8.87 9.64
N GLU A 602 -6.87 8.53 8.68
CA GLU A 602 -6.94 9.00 7.29
C GLU A 602 -8.27 8.63 6.61
N VAL A 603 -8.75 7.40 6.83
CA VAL A 603 -10.04 6.95 6.29
C VAL A 603 -11.18 7.70 6.96
N ILE A 604 -11.12 7.87 8.29
CA ILE A 604 -12.13 8.59 9.07
C ILE A 604 -12.24 10.04 8.60
N PHE A 605 -11.12 10.74 8.42
CA PHE A 605 -11.11 12.11 7.86
C PHE A 605 -11.74 12.16 6.48
N THR A 606 -11.41 11.21 5.63
CA THR A 606 -11.93 11.14 4.26
C THR A 606 -13.44 10.91 4.24
N GLU A 607 -13.98 10.08 5.16
CA GLU A 607 -15.42 9.87 5.34
C GLU A 607 -16.13 11.13 5.82
N ILE A 608 -15.59 11.80 6.84
CA ILE A 608 -16.17 13.06 7.35
C ILE A 608 -16.21 14.10 6.24
N TYR A 609 -15.11 14.28 5.52
CA TYR A 609 -15.01 15.27 4.47
C TYR A 609 -15.97 14.95 3.32
N GLN A 610 -16.16 13.67 2.96
CA GLN A 610 -17.18 13.26 1.98
C GLN A 610 -18.58 13.72 2.38
N SER A 611 -18.97 13.51 3.64
CA SER A 611 -20.30 13.91 4.13
C SER A 611 -20.49 15.43 4.10
N ILE A 612 -19.45 16.19 4.38
CA ILE A 612 -19.42 17.65 4.30
C ILE A 612 -19.59 18.11 2.84
N LEU A 613 -18.85 17.54 1.91
CA LEU A 613 -18.95 17.88 0.48
C LEU A 613 -20.30 17.54 -0.13
N GLU A 614 -20.91 16.42 0.29
CA GLU A 614 -22.26 16.02 -0.12
C GLU A 614 -23.38 16.77 0.60
N ARG A 615 -23.05 17.58 1.61
CA ARG A 615 -24.02 18.31 2.46
C ARG A 615 -25.04 17.37 3.11
N ARG A 616 -24.63 16.16 3.42
CA ARG A 616 -25.46 15.16 4.10
C ARG A 616 -25.09 15.11 5.57
N PRO A 617 -26.06 15.21 6.48
CA PRO A 617 -25.81 14.96 7.90
C PRO A 617 -25.22 13.57 8.07
N MET A 618 -24.01 13.50 8.60
CA MET A 618 -23.36 12.24 8.83
C MET A 618 -23.95 11.56 10.06
N GLU A 619 -24.43 10.34 9.92
CA GLU A 619 -24.52 9.43 11.06
C GLU A 619 -23.08 9.14 11.48
N ILE A 620 -22.71 9.60 12.68
CA ILE A 620 -21.36 9.37 13.22
C ILE A 620 -21.12 7.88 13.23
N THR A 621 -20.15 7.42 12.46
CA THR A 621 -19.78 6.02 12.41
C THR A 621 -19.37 5.56 13.82
N SER A 622 -19.68 4.32 14.16
CA SER A 622 -19.23 3.73 15.42
C SER A 622 -17.71 3.89 15.57
N SER A 623 -16.96 3.73 14.48
CA SER A 623 -15.51 3.89 14.39
C SER A 623 -15.04 5.26 14.89
N LEU A 624 -15.66 6.36 14.50
CA LEU A 624 -15.28 7.69 14.95
C LEU A 624 -15.57 7.89 16.44
N ARG A 625 -16.71 7.40 16.93
CA ARG A 625 -17.02 7.46 18.37
C ARG A 625 -16.03 6.63 19.18
N GLU A 626 -15.70 5.44 18.69
CA GLU A 626 -14.71 4.56 19.31
C GLU A 626 -13.33 5.21 19.31
N ALA A 627 -12.91 5.82 18.19
CA ALA A 627 -11.64 6.54 18.08
C ALA A 627 -11.51 7.66 19.11
N LEU A 628 -12.57 8.50 19.23
CA LEU A 628 -12.59 9.61 20.19
C LEU A 628 -12.75 9.17 21.65
N ALA A 629 -13.36 7.99 21.89
CA ALA A 629 -13.60 7.46 23.24
C ALA A 629 -12.45 6.59 23.76
N ALA A 630 -11.70 5.93 22.88
CA ALA A 630 -10.70 4.94 23.26
C ALA A 630 -9.44 5.54 23.92
N GLY A 631 -9.22 6.85 23.80
CA GLY A 631 -7.99 7.49 24.30
C GLY A 631 -6.73 6.93 23.63
N ASP A 632 -6.85 6.42 22.40
CA ASP A 632 -5.71 5.90 21.63
C ASP A 632 -4.68 7.03 21.42
N PRO A 633 -3.43 6.82 21.82
CA PRO A 633 -2.37 7.83 21.64
C PRO A 633 -2.20 8.27 20.16
N THR A 634 -2.53 7.40 19.19
CA THR A 634 -2.47 7.71 17.76
C THR A 634 -3.52 8.78 17.40
N VAL A 635 -4.70 8.70 18.01
CA VAL A 635 -5.82 9.62 17.77
C VAL A 635 -5.68 10.90 18.59
N ALA A 636 -5.03 10.84 19.76
CA ALA A 636 -4.95 11.96 20.70
C ALA A 636 -4.35 13.24 20.09
N ASN A 637 -3.36 13.10 19.19
CA ASN A 637 -2.73 14.24 18.53
C ASN A 637 -3.62 14.88 17.44
N PHE A 638 -4.63 14.15 16.94
CA PHE A 638 -5.58 14.61 15.92
C PHE A 638 -6.99 14.84 16.49
N ALA A 639 -7.17 14.62 17.79
CA ALA A 639 -8.48 14.70 18.41
C ALA A 639 -9.14 16.08 18.23
N GLY A 640 -8.37 17.16 18.32
CA GLY A 640 -8.85 18.53 18.12
C GLY A 640 -9.39 18.75 16.70
N GLU A 641 -8.64 18.33 15.68
CA GLU A 641 -9.05 18.42 14.29
C GLU A 641 -10.28 17.55 14.01
N LEU A 642 -10.29 16.30 14.47
CA LEU A 642 -11.44 15.40 14.36
C LEU A 642 -12.70 16.01 14.99
N ARG A 643 -12.59 16.64 16.18
CA ARG A 643 -13.71 17.31 16.84
C ARG A 643 -14.17 18.54 16.10
N PHE A 644 -13.24 19.29 15.49
CA PHE A 644 -13.61 20.42 14.63
C PHE A 644 -14.50 19.97 13.46
N TRP A 645 -14.05 19.01 12.68
CA TRP A 645 -14.79 18.53 11.52
C TRP A 645 -16.08 17.83 11.89
N LEU A 646 -16.09 17.08 12.99
CA LEU A 646 -17.30 16.47 13.52
C LEU A 646 -18.31 17.52 13.96
N GLY A 647 -17.86 18.55 14.68
CA GLY A 647 -18.70 19.67 15.06
C GLY A 647 -19.28 20.39 13.83
N TRP A 648 -18.45 20.56 12.77
CA TRP A 648 -18.90 21.16 11.52
C TRP A 648 -19.99 20.32 10.83
N ALA A 649 -19.82 18.99 10.76
CA ALA A 649 -20.84 18.08 10.24
C ALA A 649 -22.13 18.15 11.06
N LYS A 650 -22.04 18.23 12.42
CA LYS A 650 -23.18 18.41 13.31
C LYS A 650 -23.90 19.74 13.10
N GLN A 651 -23.15 20.83 12.91
CA GLN A 651 -23.70 22.13 12.58
C GLN A 651 -24.52 22.09 11.29
N MET A 652 -24.01 21.42 10.26
CA MET A 652 -24.75 21.24 9.00
C MET A 652 -26.02 20.41 9.16
N ALA A 653 -26.03 19.49 10.12
CA ALA A 653 -27.20 18.69 10.50
C ALA A 653 -28.21 19.46 11.38
N ALA A 654 -27.99 20.75 11.64
CA ALA A 654 -28.74 21.59 12.58
C ALA A 654 -28.72 21.11 14.05
N ASP A 655 -27.75 20.23 14.40
CA ASP A 655 -27.49 19.80 15.78
C ASP A 655 -26.45 20.75 16.43
N HIS A 656 -26.86 21.98 16.67
CA HIS A 656 -26.00 23.05 17.16
C HIS A 656 -25.41 22.75 18.54
N SER A 657 -26.16 22.07 19.39
CA SER A 657 -25.68 21.70 20.74
C SER A 657 -24.53 20.72 20.69
N ALA A 658 -24.65 19.67 19.91
CA ALA A 658 -23.56 18.70 19.72
C ALA A 658 -22.37 19.30 18.99
N ALA A 659 -22.59 20.21 18.04
CA ALA A 659 -21.52 20.94 17.36
C ALA A 659 -20.69 21.75 18.38
N GLU A 660 -21.36 22.60 19.16
CA GLU A 660 -20.72 23.44 20.17
C GLU A 660 -19.97 22.62 21.23
N GLN A 661 -20.55 21.49 21.69
CA GLN A 661 -19.89 20.59 22.63
C GLN A 661 -18.59 20.03 22.08
N ASN A 662 -18.58 19.56 20.84
CA ASN A 662 -17.37 19.04 20.21
C ASN A 662 -16.29 20.13 20.07
N TRP A 663 -16.66 21.34 19.64
CA TRP A 663 -15.71 22.43 19.51
C TRP A 663 -15.13 22.89 20.84
N ARG A 664 -15.94 22.97 21.93
CA ARG A 664 -15.44 23.28 23.26
C ARG A 664 -14.46 22.26 23.78
N GLN A 665 -14.80 20.99 23.63
CA GLN A 665 -13.92 19.89 24.03
C GLN A 665 -12.64 19.86 23.18
N GLY A 666 -12.75 20.03 21.86
CA GLY A 666 -11.60 20.14 20.98
C GLY A 666 -10.67 21.30 21.35
N ARG A 667 -11.25 22.45 21.74
CA ARG A 667 -10.46 23.60 22.22
C ARG A 667 -9.63 23.25 23.45
N GLU A 668 -10.24 22.62 24.46
CA GLU A 668 -9.55 22.23 25.70
C GLU A 668 -8.40 21.25 25.41
N GLU A 669 -8.63 20.27 24.52
CA GLU A 669 -7.62 19.30 24.12
C GLU A 669 -6.45 19.96 23.39
N VAL A 670 -6.72 20.81 22.39
CA VAL A 670 -5.69 21.51 21.62
C VAL A 670 -4.91 22.50 22.50
N GLU A 671 -5.57 23.27 23.36
CA GLU A 671 -4.92 24.18 24.31
C GLU A 671 -4.00 23.42 25.29
N SER A 672 -4.39 22.22 25.70
CA SER A 672 -3.55 21.36 26.54
C SER A 672 -2.28 20.89 25.82
N LEU A 673 -2.39 20.50 24.57
CA LEU A 673 -1.24 20.11 23.74
C LEU A 673 -0.31 21.30 23.47
N LEU A 674 -0.85 22.46 23.17
CA LEU A 674 -0.08 23.69 22.90
C LEU A 674 0.77 24.16 24.08
N LYS A 675 0.45 23.77 25.34
CA LYS A 675 1.32 24.07 26.51
C LYS A 675 2.72 23.46 26.33
N ASN A 676 2.81 22.30 25.75
CA ASN A 676 4.07 21.58 25.52
C ASN A 676 4.62 21.79 24.10
N GLN A 677 3.81 22.31 23.19
CA GLN A 677 4.11 22.50 21.76
C GLN A 677 3.67 23.89 21.28
N PRO A 678 4.14 24.99 21.87
CA PRO A 678 3.57 26.34 21.66
C PRO A 678 3.73 26.88 20.24
N GLU A 679 4.63 26.29 19.44
CA GLU A 679 4.92 26.68 18.05
C GLU A 679 4.43 25.67 17.01
N ASN A 680 3.63 24.69 17.42
CA ASN A 680 3.07 23.72 16.52
C ASN A 680 2.00 24.37 15.63
N ASP A 681 2.36 24.60 14.36
CA ASP A 681 1.53 25.30 13.37
C ASP A 681 0.19 24.60 13.10
N MET A 682 0.16 23.25 13.14
CA MET A 682 -1.07 22.46 12.97
C MET A 682 -2.04 22.70 14.13
N LEU A 683 -1.58 22.55 15.37
CA LEU A 683 -2.41 22.78 16.57
C LEU A 683 -2.90 24.24 16.66
N ILE A 684 -2.06 25.19 16.26
CA ILE A 684 -2.47 26.60 16.20
C ILE A 684 -3.57 26.79 15.16
N GLY A 685 -3.45 26.12 14.00
CA GLY A 685 -4.45 26.12 12.93
C GLY A 685 -5.77 25.50 13.37
N ASP A 686 -5.75 24.35 14.04
CA ASP A 686 -6.94 23.69 14.60
C ASP A 686 -7.64 24.60 15.60
N LEU A 687 -6.87 25.25 16.48
CA LEU A 687 -7.42 26.20 17.44
C LEU A 687 -8.06 27.40 16.74
N ALA A 688 -7.50 27.86 15.62
CA ALA A 688 -8.09 28.93 14.81
C ALA A 688 -9.47 28.53 14.23
N LEU A 689 -9.56 27.33 13.64
CA LEU A 689 -10.81 26.79 13.10
C LEU A 689 -11.87 26.59 14.19
N ILE A 690 -11.47 26.06 15.35
CA ILE A 690 -12.35 25.83 16.49
C ILE A 690 -12.89 27.18 17.04
N ASN A 691 -12.03 28.17 17.24
CA ASN A 691 -12.49 29.50 17.71
C ASN A 691 -13.40 30.19 16.69
N MET A 692 -13.13 30.06 15.39
CA MET A 692 -14.03 30.50 14.33
C MET A 692 -15.42 29.86 14.47
N ALA A 693 -15.47 28.56 14.67
CA ALA A 693 -16.72 27.81 14.81
C ALA A 693 -17.49 28.18 16.09
N LEU A 694 -16.78 28.49 17.17
CA LEU A 694 -17.36 29.00 18.44
C LEU A 694 -17.76 30.50 18.37
N GLY A 695 -17.52 31.20 17.27
CA GLY A 695 -17.90 32.59 17.04
C GLY A 695 -16.90 33.64 17.51
N ASP A 696 -15.73 33.24 18.02
CA ASP A 696 -14.65 34.19 18.37
C ASP A 696 -13.82 34.54 17.14
N LYS A 697 -14.37 35.43 16.32
CA LYS A 697 -13.78 35.81 15.03
C LYS A 697 -12.40 36.47 15.16
N ALA A 698 -12.21 37.30 16.18
CA ALA A 698 -10.96 38.04 16.37
C ALA A 698 -9.83 37.09 16.74
N GLN A 699 -10.07 36.17 17.68
CA GLN A 699 -9.08 35.20 18.10
C GLN A 699 -8.78 34.19 16.97
N ALA A 700 -9.81 33.77 16.20
CA ALA A 700 -9.66 32.87 15.07
C ALA A 700 -8.72 33.46 14.01
N LEU A 701 -8.90 34.72 13.62
CA LEU A 701 -8.02 35.40 12.65
C LEU A 701 -6.59 35.53 13.16
N THR A 702 -6.42 35.94 14.44
CA THR A 702 -5.09 36.06 15.07
C THR A 702 -4.35 34.72 15.07
N LEU A 703 -5.04 33.63 15.43
CA LEU A 703 -4.46 32.29 15.44
C LEU A 703 -4.15 31.79 14.04
N ALA A 704 -5.01 32.03 13.06
CA ALA A 704 -4.76 31.64 11.67
C ALA A 704 -3.53 32.36 11.08
N GLU A 705 -3.37 33.66 11.36
CA GLU A 705 -2.16 34.44 11.00
C GLU A 705 -0.92 33.91 11.71
N ARG A 706 -1.04 33.52 12.99
CA ARG A 706 0.04 32.90 13.74
C ARG A 706 0.43 31.53 13.16
N ALA A 707 -0.52 30.69 12.75
CA ALA A 707 -0.25 29.44 12.10
C ALA A 707 0.55 29.61 10.80
N MET A 708 0.14 30.59 9.94
CA MET A 708 0.91 30.93 8.75
C MET A 708 2.33 31.40 9.05
N ALA A 709 2.52 32.21 10.10
CA ALA A 709 3.83 32.72 10.49
C ALA A 709 4.74 31.66 11.09
N ALA A 710 4.18 30.64 11.77
CA ALA A 710 4.94 29.57 12.40
C ALA A 710 5.61 28.63 11.36
N ASN A 711 4.97 28.45 10.21
CA ASN A 711 5.50 27.59 9.13
C ASN A 711 5.28 28.24 7.74
N PRO A 712 6.06 29.27 7.38
CA PRO A 712 5.91 29.94 6.10
C PRO A 712 6.35 29.05 4.92
N ILE A 713 5.80 29.31 3.71
CA ILE A 713 6.12 28.55 2.47
C ILE A 713 7.62 28.54 2.17
N GLU A 714 8.30 29.63 2.44
CA GLU A 714 9.73 29.78 2.19
C GLU A 714 10.55 28.82 3.07
N LYS A 715 10.00 28.42 4.21
CA LYS A 715 10.60 27.41 5.10
C LYS A 715 10.18 26.00 4.71
N ASP A 716 8.92 25.81 4.33
CA ASP A 716 8.39 24.48 4.02
C ASP A 716 7.31 24.61 2.92
N ALA A 717 7.70 24.34 1.68
CA ALA A 717 6.79 24.45 0.54
C ALA A 717 5.73 23.35 0.51
N MET A 718 5.89 22.26 1.27
CA MET A 718 4.95 21.15 1.31
C MET A 718 3.83 21.37 2.33
N SER A 719 4.18 21.73 3.57
CA SER A 719 3.22 21.87 4.66
C SER A 719 2.89 23.33 5.02
N GLY A 720 3.77 24.29 4.71
CA GLY A 720 3.55 25.71 5.00
C GLY A 720 2.25 26.29 4.39
N PRO A 721 1.85 25.90 3.18
CA PRO A 721 0.56 26.35 2.62
C PRO A 721 -0.67 25.89 3.40
N GLY A 722 -0.56 24.85 4.27
CA GLY A 722 -1.66 24.44 5.14
C GLY A 722 -2.16 25.56 6.06
N GLY A 723 -1.24 26.36 6.62
CA GLY A 723 -1.60 27.56 7.39
C GLY A 723 -2.36 28.60 6.56
N ILE A 724 -2.03 28.75 5.28
CA ILE A 724 -2.75 29.64 4.36
C ILE A 724 -4.16 29.09 4.07
N GLU A 725 -4.33 27.77 3.97
CA GLU A 725 -5.64 27.16 3.78
C GLU A 725 -6.52 27.36 5.00
N VAL A 726 -5.99 27.12 6.21
CA VAL A 726 -6.70 27.45 7.46
C VAL A 726 -7.11 28.91 7.48
N PHE A 727 -6.19 29.82 7.17
CA PHE A 727 -6.50 31.25 7.09
C PHE A 727 -7.59 31.55 6.05
N ALA A 728 -7.55 30.95 4.86
CA ALA A 728 -8.56 31.14 3.83
C ALA A 728 -9.96 30.71 4.30
N ARG A 729 -10.05 29.57 5.02
CA ARG A 729 -11.30 29.05 5.61
C ARG A 729 -11.84 29.98 6.70
N VAL A 730 -10.97 30.39 7.62
CA VAL A 730 -11.32 31.34 8.71
C VAL A 730 -11.78 32.68 8.11
N ALA A 731 -11.00 33.25 7.20
CA ALA A 731 -11.32 34.53 6.57
C ALA A 731 -12.66 34.51 5.79
N ALA A 732 -12.94 33.40 5.09
CA ALA A 732 -14.21 33.22 4.39
C ALA A 732 -15.40 33.24 5.36
N GLN A 733 -15.29 32.56 6.52
CA GLN A 733 -16.36 32.45 7.50
C GLN A 733 -16.51 33.68 8.40
N THR A 734 -15.46 34.47 8.56
CA THR A 734 -15.45 35.70 9.40
C THR A 734 -15.82 36.95 8.64
N GLY A 735 -15.94 36.89 7.29
CA GLY A 735 -16.32 38.00 6.43
C GLY A 735 -15.16 38.79 5.82
N GLU A 736 -13.93 38.31 5.98
CA GLU A 736 -12.70 38.88 5.40
C GLU A 736 -12.53 38.43 3.93
N ARG A 737 -13.51 38.77 3.10
CA ARG A 737 -13.68 38.29 1.74
C ARG A 737 -12.45 38.40 0.86
N ASP A 738 -11.90 39.64 0.76
CA ASP A 738 -10.80 39.92 -0.16
C ASP A 738 -9.50 39.16 0.27
N ARG A 739 -9.30 39.05 1.57
CA ARG A 739 -8.19 38.29 2.15
C ARG A 739 -8.32 36.78 1.88
N ALA A 740 -9.54 36.25 2.01
CA ALA A 740 -9.84 34.86 1.69
C ALA A 740 -9.57 34.56 0.21
N ILE A 741 -10.07 35.41 -0.71
CA ILE A 741 -9.89 35.23 -2.15
C ILE A 741 -8.39 35.31 -2.54
N ALA A 742 -7.64 36.24 -1.95
CA ALA A 742 -6.20 36.33 -2.18
C ALA A 742 -5.46 35.05 -1.74
N ALA A 743 -5.79 34.50 -0.57
CA ALA A 743 -5.24 33.26 -0.07
C ALA A 743 -5.59 32.05 -0.98
N LEU A 744 -6.86 31.93 -1.40
CA LEU A 744 -7.31 30.88 -2.32
C LEU A 744 -6.61 30.95 -3.69
N ARG A 745 -6.42 32.15 -4.23
CA ARG A 745 -5.67 32.34 -5.49
C ARG A 745 -4.24 31.84 -5.36
N LYS A 746 -3.57 32.14 -4.22
CA LYS A 746 -2.22 31.63 -3.94
C LYS A 746 -2.20 30.12 -3.87
N LEU A 747 -3.12 29.50 -3.12
CA LEU A 747 -3.19 28.05 -2.93
C LEU A 747 -3.43 27.29 -4.25
N LEU A 748 -4.28 27.80 -5.13
CA LEU A 748 -4.55 27.18 -6.43
C LEU A 748 -3.32 27.23 -7.36
N SER A 749 -2.39 28.16 -7.14
CA SER A 749 -1.20 28.35 -7.99
C SER A 749 0.02 27.55 -7.55
N ILE A 750 0.00 26.89 -6.39
CA ILE A 750 1.15 26.17 -5.83
C ILE A 750 0.82 24.71 -5.51
N PRO A 751 1.80 23.79 -5.62
CA PRO A 751 1.67 22.45 -5.05
C PRO A 751 1.75 22.51 -3.52
N TYR A 752 0.99 21.63 -2.84
CA TYR A 752 1.08 21.45 -1.38
C TYR A 752 0.25 20.25 -0.91
N SER A 753 0.44 19.83 0.35
CA SER A 753 -0.46 18.90 1.03
C SER A 753 -1.46 19.70 1.86
N GLY A 754 -2.74 19.58 1.52
CA GLY A 754 -3.82 20.23 2.27
C GLY A 754 -4.12 19.54 3.59
N PRO A 755 -4.85 20.21 4.51
CA PRO A 755 -5.25 19.67 5.81
C PRO A 755 -6.03 18.36 5.73
N VAL A 756 -6.77 18.12 4.65
CA VAL A 756 -7.51 16.87 4.40
C VAL A 756 -6.78 15.96 3.39
N GLY A 757 -5.45 16.03 3.34
CA GLY A 757 -4.60 15.18 2.51
C GLY A 757 -4.46 15.61 1.05
N MET A 758 -5.38 16.41 0.50
CA MET A 758 -5.36 16.90 -0.87
C MET A 758 -5.33 18.43 -0.93
N PRO A 759 -4.63 19.02 -1.91
CA PRO A 759 -4.65 20.46 -2.10
C PRO A 759 -6.01 20.92 -2.62
N LEU A 760 -6.43 22.14 -2.27
CA LEU A 760 -7.64 22.75 -2.81
C LEU A 760 -7.61 22.75 -4.34
N THR A 761 -8.76 22.48 -4.93
CA THR A 761 -9.01 22.52 -6.37
C THR A 761 -10.23 23.39 -6.66
N PRO A 762 -10.41 23.85 -7.89
CA PRO A 762 -11.64 24.56 -8.28
C PRO A 762 -12.91 23.75 -7.98
N ALA A 763 -12.84 22.43 -8.07
CA ALA A 763 -13.97 21.56 -7.72
C ALA A 763 -14.28 21.60 -6.21
N LEU A 764 -13.27 21.53 -5.35
CA LEU A 764 -13.44 21.65 -3.90
C LEU A 764 -13.96 23.04 -3.52
N LEU A 765 -13.51 24.12 -4.16
CA LEU A 765 -14.07 25.44 -3.90
C LEU A 765 -15.59 25.51 -4.18
N ARG A 766 -16.07 24.79 -5.21
CA ARG A 766 -17.50 24.71 -5.51
C ARG A 766 -18.29 23.88 -4.50
N LEU A 767 -17.68 22.86 -3.94
CA LEU A 767 -18.37 21.84 -3.13
C LEU A 767 -18.32 22.15 -1.65
N ASP A 768 -17.18 22.60 -1.14
CA ASP A 768 -16.95 22.77 0.29
C ASP A 768 -17.79 23.94 0.86
N PRO A 769 -18.69 23.63 1.83
CA PRO A 769 -19.58 24.63 2.43
C PRO A 769 -18.85 25.70 3.24
N MET A 770 -17.61 25.50 3.62
CA MET A 770 -16.82 26.53 4.30
C MET A 770 -16.58 27.75 3.42
N PHE A 771 -16.70 27.62 2.09
CA PHE A 771 -16.57 28.72 1.13
C PHE A 771 -17.92 29.27 0.66
N ASP A 772 -19.07 28.83 1.22
CA ASP A 772 -20.40 29.32 0.87
C ASP A 772 -20.55 30.84 1.00
N PRO A 773 -19.96 31.54 2.02
CA PRO A 773 -20.05 32.98 2.11
C PRO A 773 -19.43 33.71 0.90
N LEU A 774 -18.55 33.06 0.13
CA LEU A 774 -17.88 33.65 -1.04
C LEU A 774 -18.60 33.38 -2.36
N ARG A 775 -19.64 32.52 -2.41
CA ARG A 775 -20.24 32.00 -3.65
C ARG A 775 -20.77 33.09 -4.59
N ASN A 776 -21.24 34.21 -4.04
CA ASN A 776 -21.78 35.33 -4.82
C ASN A 776 -20.71 36.30 -5.29
N ASP A 777 -19.45 36.08 -4.94
CA ASP A 777 -18.35 36.93 -5.36
C ASP A 777 -17.83 36.55 -6.75
N ARG A 778 -17.63 37.55 -7.61
CA ARG A 778 -17.18 37.35 -9.00
C ARG A 778 -15.79 36.74 -9.11
N GLU A 779 -14.86 37.17 -8.27
CA GLU A 779 -13.49 36.68 -8.30
C GLU A 779 -13.44 35.23 -7.78
N PHE A 780 -14.19 34.92 -6.72
CA PHE A 780 -14.35 33.56 -6.26
C PHE A 780 -14.95 32.65 -7.33
N GLN A 781 -16.00 33.08 -8.03
CA GLN A 781 -16.61 32.35 -9.14
C GLN A 781 -15.60 32.06 -10.25
N THR A 782 -14.74 33.04 -10.56
CA THR A 782 -13.65 32.85 -11.53
C THR A 782 -12.66 31.77 -11.08
N LEU A 783 -12.22 31.78 -9.81
CA LEU A 783 -11.35 30.76 -9.24
C LEU A 783 -12.01 29.37 -9.25
N ALA A 784 -13.28 29.30 -8.85
CA ALA A 784 -14.05 28.07 -8.77
C ALA A 784 -14.41 27.48 -10.15
N SER A 785 -14.43 28.27 -11.20
CA SER A 785 -14.70 27.81 -12.58
C SER A 785 -13.44 27.55 -13.40
N SER A 786 -12.24 27.86 -12.88
CA SER A 786 -10.99 27.59 -13.58
C SER A 786 -10.83 26.08 -13.81
N THR A 787 -10.30 25.70 -14.98
CA THR A 787 -9.91 24.32 -15.24
C THR A 787 -8.60 24.02 -14.51
N THR A 788 -8.55 22.96 -13.78
CA THR A 788 -7.27 22.41 -13.27
C THR A 788 -6.49 21.93 -14.50
N ASN A 789 -5.41 22.63 -14.84
CA ASN A 789 -4.49 22.13 -15.87
C ASN A 789 -3.67 20.97 -15.35
#